data_73a884be5a18f7b7d8d188f1df6c0021
#
_entry.id   73a884be5a18f7b7d8d188f1df6c0021
#
_cell.length_a   1.000
_cell.length_b   1.000
_cell.length_c   1.000
_cell.angle_alpha   90.00
_cell.angle_beta   90.00
_cell.angle_gamma   90.00
#
_symmetry.space_group_name_H-M   'P 1'
#
loop_
_entity.id
_entity.type
_entity.pdbx_description
1 polymer ?
#
loop_
_entity_poly.entity_id
_entity_poly.type
_entity_poly.pdbx_seq_one_letter_code
_entity_poly.pdbx_strand_id
1 'polypeptide(L)'
;MSNKYTLGIDIGSTTVKIAILDENDTLLFADYQRHFANIQETLAELLAKAYGKLGELTLHPVITGSGGLTLANHLGVPFVQEVIAVSTSLQKIAPQTDVAIELGGEDAKIIYFEGGNIEQRMNGICAGGTGSFIDQMASLLQTDATGLNEYAKNYKALYPIAARCGVFAKTDIQPLINDGATKEDLSASIFQAVVNQTISGLACGKPIRGHVAFLGGPLHFLDQLKAAFIRTLKLDDEHAITPENSHLFAAMGSAMNAKDEVTISLTDMTNRLKNSIKLDFEVERMEPLFATEEDYEAFNKRQSAYQVKKGDLSQYHGNCYLGIDAGSTTTKTALVGEDGTLLYSFYSNNNGSPLKTAIRSIQEIYNILPEDAHIAFSCSTGYGEALMKAALLLDEGEVETVSHYYAAAFFDPEVDCIVDIGGQDMKCIKIRNQTVDSVQLNEACSSGCGSFIETFAKSLNYSVQDFAKAALFAEHPIDLGTRCTVFMNSKVKQAQKEGASVADISAGLAYSVIKNALYKVIKVSDAKELGRHIVVQGGTFYNDGVLRSFERIAGCEAIRPDIAGIMGAFGAALIAKERYHAEGRETTMLSIDKINELKYTTSMANCHGCTNNCRLTINKFTGGRQFVSGNRCERGIGKEKNKDHI
;
A
#
# COMPACT_ATOMS: atom_id res chain seq x y z
N MET A 1 55.94 0.49 4.87
CA MET A 1 54.87 1.47 4.65
C MET A 1 53.56 0.73 4.97
N SER A 2 52.76 1.17 5.89
CA SER A 2 51.47 0.52 6.11
C SER A 2 50.58 0.83 4.90
N ASN A 3 49.99 -0.19 4.29
CA ASN A 3 49.07 0.00 3.20
C ASN A 3 47.94 0.91 3.66
N LYS A 4 47.65 1.95 2.89
CA LYS A 4 46.58 2.90 3.20
C LYS A 4 45.27 2.32 2.61
N TYR A 5 44.29 2.05 3.48
CA TYR A 5 42.98 1.60 3.06
C TYR A 5 41.93 2.67 3.38
N THR A 6 41.01 2.89 2.45
CA THR A 6 39.92 3.83 2.63
C THR A 6 38.56 3.11 2.64
N LEU A 7 37.64 3.61 3.43
CA LEU A 7 36.29 3.07 3.53
C LEU A 7 35.27 4.17 3.21
N GLY A 8 34.51 3.96 2.16
CA GLY A 8 33.35 4.79 1.85
C GLY A 8 32.06 4.11 2.27
N ILE A 9 31.20 4.87 2.92
CA ILE A 9 29.89 4.41 3.38
C ILE A 9 28.83 5.35 2.82
N ASP A 10 27.88 4.81 2.05
CA ASP A 10 26.73 5.53 1.55
C ASP A 10 25.46 5.07 2.28
N ILE A 11 24.88 6.00 3.06
CA ILE A 11 23.61 5.79 3.77
C ILE A 11 22.51 6.45 2.95
N GLY A 12 21.97 5.68 2.02
CA GLY A 12 20.80 6.13 1.23
C GLY A 12 19.49 6.01 2.00
N SER A 13 18.41 6.43 1.38
CA SER A 13 17.04 6.39 1.97
C SER A 13 16.52 4.97 2.21
N THR A 14 16.98 3.98 1.43
CA THR A 14 16.53 2.58 1.52
C THR A 14 17.65 1.58 1.69
N THR A 15 18.92 1.99 1.47
CA THR A 15 20.05 1.08 1.38
C THR A 15 21.28 1.63 2.08
N VAL A 16 22.10 0.73 2.62
CA VAL A 16 23.47 0.99 3.04
C VAL A 16 24.40 0.34 2.03
N LYS A 17 25.45 1.06 1.63
CA LYS A 17 26.48 0.56 0.75
C LYS A 17 27.84 0.87 1.36
N ILE A 18 28.77 -0.04 1.22
CA ILE A 18 30.16 0.17 1.61
C ILE A 18 31.11 -0.17 0.46
N ALA A 19 32.22 0.55 0.39
CA ALA A 19 33.32 0.28 -0.53
C ALA A 19 34.65 0.46 0.20
N ILE A 20 35.53 -0.54 0.12
CA ILE A 20 36.89 -0.48 0.67
C ILE A 20 37.86 -0.48 -0.51
N LEU A 21 38.70 0.57 -0.57
CA LEU A 21 39.70 0.75 -1.63
C LEU A 21 41.09 0.68 -1.03
N ASP A 22 42.05 0.25 -1.86
CA ASP A 22 43.48 0.35 -1.57
C ASP A 22 44.04 1.75 -1.90
N GLU A 23 45.36 1.91 -1.74
CA GLU A 23 46.09 3.16 -2.01
C GLU A 23 46.05 3.60 -3.48
N ASN A 24 45.69 2.71 -4.42
CA ASN A 24 45.53 2.97 -5.84
C ASN A 24 44.06 3.14 -6.27
N ASP A 25 43.14 3.32 -5.32
CA ASP A 25 41.69 3.35 -5.54
C ASP A 25 41.11 2.04 -6.13
N THR A 26 41.83 0.91 -5.97
CA THR A 26 41.35 -0.40 -6.41
C THR A 26 40.30 -0.93 -5.42
N LEU A 27 39.16 -1.38 -5.92
CA LEU A 27 38.06 -1.92 -5.10
C LEU A 27 38.42 -3.30 -4.54
N LEU A 28 38.67 -3.40 -3.23
CA LEU A 28 38.96 -4.64 -2.52
C LEU A 28 37.71 -5.36 -2.02
N PHE A 29 36.74 -4.58 -1.55
CA PHE A 29 35.46 -5.07 -1.05
C PHE A 29 34.38 -4.04 -1.28
N ALA A 30 33.22 -4.50 -1.69
CA ALA A 30 31.98 -3.71 -1.66
C ALA A 30 30.80 -4.61 -1.37
N ASP A 31 29.79 -4.05 -0.75
CA ASP A 31 28.50 -4.70 -0.55
C ASP A 31 27.37 -3.66 -0.49
N TYR A 32 26.15 -4.11 -0.77
CA TYR A 32 24.95 -3.33 -0.93
C TYR A 32 23.79 -4.06 -0.27
N GLN A 33 23.12 -3.43 0.71
CA GLN A 33 22.02 -4.06 1.45
C GLN A 33 20.90 -3.06 1.76
N ARG A 34 19.63 -3.50 1.67
CA ARG A 34 18.48 -2.72 2.16
C ARG A 34 18.48 -2.73 3.68
N HIS A 35 18.27 -1.55 4.29
CA HIS A 35 18.33 -1.41 5.76
C HIS A 35 16.96 -1.49 6.46
N PHE A 36 15.84 -1.37 5.74
CA PHE A 36 14.48 -1.45 6.32
C PHE A 36 14.34 -0.67 7.64
N ALA A 37 14.90 0.53 7.72
CA ALA A 37 15.03 1.39 8.90
C ALA A 37 16.10 0.97 9.94
N ASN A 38 16.72 -0.20 9.82
CA ASN A 38 17.76 -0.69 10.75
C ASN A 38 19.17 -0.35 10.22
N ILE A 39 19.47 0.95 10.07
CA ILE A 39 20.71 1.43 9.43
C ILE A 39 21.96 0.93 10.16
N GLN A 40 21.99 1.04 11.51
CA GLN A 40 23.15 0.65 12.32
C GLN A 40 23.46 -0.84 12.24
N GLU A 41 22.43 -1.67 12.37
CA GLU A 41 22.56 -3.14 12.30
C GLU A 41 23.02 -3.56 10.91
N THR A 42 22.39 -2.99 9.85
CA THR A 42 22.78 -3.27 8.46
C THR A 42 24.23 -2.87 8.19
N LEU A 43 24.68 -1.70 8.66
CA LEU A 43 26.08 -1.30 8.50
C LEU A 43 27.02 -2.23 9.28
N ALA A 44 26.66 -2.62 10.50
CA ALA A 44 27.46 -3.56 11.30
C ALA A 44 27.59 -4.94 10.60
N GLU A 45 26.52 -5.43 9.96
CA GLU A 45 26.55 -6.67 9.19
C GLU A 45 27.48 -6.55 7.97
N LEU A 46 27.42 -5.43 7.23
CA LEU A 46 28.29 -5.19 6.09
C LEU A 46 29.77 -5.10 6.49
N LEU A 47 30.09 -4.43 7.61
CA LEU A 47 31.45 -4.37 8.16
C LEU A 47 31.92 -5.75 8.63
N ALA A 48 31.05 -6.57 9.24
CA ALA A 48 31.38 -7.94 9.63
C ALA A 48 31.70 -8.83 8.41
N LYS A 49 30.95 -8.67 7.30
CA LYS A 49 31.26 -9.36 6.04
C LYS A 49 32.63 -8.92 5.47
N ALA A 50 32.93 -7.61 5.52
CA ALA A 50 34.23 -7.08 5.11
C ALA A 50 35.38 -7.66 5.96
N TYR A 51 35.19 -7.70 7.30
CA TYR A 51 36.10 -8.33 8.24
C TYR A 51 36.33 -9.81 7.91
N GLY A 52 35.25 -10.55 7.64
CA GLY A 52 35.34 -11.99 7.29
C GLY A 52 36.14 -12.25 6.00
N LYS A 53 36.13 -11.30 5.06
CA LYS A 53 36.82 -11.43 3.76
C LYS A 53 38.25 -10.88 3.78
N LEU A 54 38.49 -9.77 4.46
CA LEU A 54 39.76 -9.03 4.41
C LEU A 54 40.58 -9.12 5.71
N GLY A 55 39.98 -9.63 6.81
CA GLY A 55 40.56 -9.58 8.14
C GLY A 55 40.45 -8.19 8.80
N GLU A 56 41.20 -7.99 9.88
CA GLU A 56 41.27 -6.70 10.57
C GLU A 56 42.06 -5.70 9.74
N LEU A 57 41.45 -4.58 9.41
CA LEU A 57 42.03 -3.46 8.69
C LEU A 57 41.87 -2.16 9.48
N THR A 58 42.88 -1.31 9.41
CA THR A 58 42.78 0.09 9.82
C THR A 58 42.44 0.93 8.60
N LEU A 59 41.33 1.67 8.68
CA LEU A 59 40.72 2.33 7.55
C LEU A 59 40.60 3.84 7.77
N HIS A 60 40.63 4.59 6.68
CA HIS A 60 40.22 6.01 6.65
C HIS A 60 38.78 6.09 6.17
N PRO A 61 37.78 6.21 7.09
CA PRO A 61 36.38 6.18 6.73
C PRO A 61 35.85 7.53 6.32
N VAL A 62 34.92 7.55 5.37
CA VAL A 62 34.11 8.72 5.01
C VAL A 62 32.68 8.27 4.75
N ILE A 63 31.72 9.00 5.30
CA ILE A 63 30.30 8.74 5.14
C ILE A 63 29.69 9.75 4.17
N THR A 64 28.75 9.27 3.37
CA THR A 64 27.90 10.08 2.48
C THR A 64 26.46 9.60 2.52
N GLY A 65 25.62 10.21 1.71
CA GLY A 65 24.20 9.84 1.55
C GLY A 65 23.26 10.63 2.46
N SER A 66 22.00 10.61 2.10
CA SER A 66 20.97 11.45 2.73
C SER A 66 20.71 11.14 4.22
N GLY A 67 21.03 9.90 4.68
CA GLY A 67 20.95 9.48 6.09
C GLY A 67 22.29 9.50 6.83
N GLY A 68 23.39 9.89 6.14
CA GLY A 68 24.74 9.68 6.62
C GLY A 68 25.25 10.68 7.66
N LEU A 69 24.76 11.92 7.67
CA LEU A 69 25.31 13.00 8.51
C LEU A 69 25.21 12.69 10.02
N THR A 70 24.06 12.25 10.48
CA THR A 70 23.83 11.90 11.90
C THR A 70 24.73 10.74 12.32
N LEU A 71 24.86 9.73 11.47
CA LEU A 71 25.72 8.58 11.73
C LEU A 71 27.22 8.95 11.70
N ALA A 72 27.63 9.83 10.80
CA ALA A 72 29.00 10.35 10.75
C ALA A 72 29.37 11.06 12.03
N ASN A 73 28.51 11.93 12.54
CA ASN A 73 28.70 12.61 13.83
C ASN A 73 28.79 11.62 14.99
N HIS A 74 27.92 10.61 15.04
CA HIS A 74 27.91 9.57 16.08
C HIS A 74 29.20 8.75 16.08
N LEU A 75 29.67 8.36 14.91
CA LEU A 75 30.89 7.57 14.75
C LEU A 75 32.17 8.41 14.88
N GLY A 76 32.06 9.74 14.83
CA GLY A 76 33.22 10.66 14.83
C GLY A 76 34.05 10.55 13.54
N VAL A 77 33.39 10.37 12.38
CA VAL A 77 34.05 10.22 11.06
C VAL A 77 33.62 11.34 10.12
N PRO A 78 34.45 11.72 9.13
CA PRO A 78 34.12 12.75 8.16
C PRO A 78 32.87 12.42 7.32
N PHE A 79 32.12 13.46 6.96
CA PHE A 79 31.00 13.40 6.02
C PHE A 79 31.30 14.18 4.76
N VAL A 80 30.95 13.64 3.60
CA VAL A 80 31.01 14.30 2.29
C VAL A 80 29.63 14.31 1.65
N GLN A 81 29.30 15.42 0.98
CA GLN A 81 28.04 15.50 0.24
C GLN A 81 28.02 14.50 -0.91
N GLU A 82 26.88 13.87 -1.13
CA GLU A 82 26.71 12.79 -2.12
C GLU A 82 27.06 13.23 -3.55
N VAL A 83 26.70 14.47 -3.94
CA VAL A 83 27.07 15.02 -5.24
C VAL A 83 28.59 15.09 -5.44
N ILE A 84 29.33 15.42 -4.39
CA ILE A 84 30.81 15.46 -4.43
C ILE A 84 31.36 14.05 -4.56
N ALA A 85 30.84 13.10 -3.77
CA ALA A 85 31.26 11.71 -3.83
C ALA A 85 31.02 11.11 -5.24
N VAL A 86 29.80 11.23 -5.77
CA VAL A 86 29.47 10.72 -7.11
C VAL A 86 30.30 11.38 -8.20
N SER A 87 30.50 12.68 -8.12
CA SER A 87 31.32 13.42 -9.10
C SER A 87 32.78 12.96 -9.06
N THR A 88 33.34 12.70 -7.88
CA THR A 88 34.72 12.18 -7.72
C THR A 88 34.86 10.81 -8.38
N SER A 89 33.90 9.90 -8.16
CA SER A 89 33.88 8.59 -8.81
C SER A 89 33.80 8.71 -10.32
N LEU A 90 32.89 9.56 -10.84
CA LEU A 90 32.75 9.76 -12.29
C LEU A 90 34.00 10.33 -12.93
N GLN A 91 34.63 11.34 -12.33
CA GLN A 91 35.85 11.94 -12.85
C GLN A 91 37.00 10.94 -12.94
N LYS A 92 37.06 9.96 -12.02
CA LYS A 92 38.11 8.94 -12.01
C LYS A 92 37.81 7.74 -12.92
N ILE A 93 36.56 7.26 -12.92
CA ILE A 93 36.16 5.99 -13.55
C ILE A 93 35.59 6.21 -14.95
N ALA A 94 34.84 7.30 -15.16
CA ALA A 94 34.22 7.63 -16.44
C ALA A 94 34.36 9.12 -16.76
N PRO A 95 35.58 9.64 -16.97
CA PRO A 95 35.87 11.06 -17.13
C PRO A 95 35.26 11.71 -18.36
N GLN A 96 34.80 10.92 -19.32
CA GLN A 96 34.09 11.39 -20.52
C GLN A 96 32.62 11.75 -20.26
N THR A 97 32.08 11.55 -19.04
CA THR A 97 30.67 11.77 -18.73
C THR A 97 30.31 13.25 -18.84
N ASP A 98 29.32 13.58 -19.68
CA ASP A 98 28.72 14.89 -19.80
C ASP A 98 27.50 15.05 -18.89
N VAL A 99 26.71 13.99 -18.74
CA VAL A 99 25.51 13.96 -17.89
C VAL A 99 25.45 12.63 -17.15
N ALA A 100 25.12 12.65 -15.86
CA ALA A 100 24.80 11.44 -15.11
C ALA A 100 23.33 11.43 -14.70
N ILE A 101 22.65 10.30 -14.91
CA ILE A 101 21.30 10.03 -14.40
C ILE A 101 21.45 9.00 -13.28
N GLU A 102 21.11 9.39 -12.09
CA GLU A 102 21.15 8.52 -10.92
C GLU A 102 19.75 8.28 -10.40
N LEU A 103 19.35 7.01 -10.31
CA LEU A 103 18.11 6.60 -9.67
C LEU A 103 18.44 5.86 -8.38
N GLY A 104 18.05 6.46 -7.26
CA GLY A 104 18.08 5.85 -5.93
C GLY A 104 16.79 5.11 -5.59
N GLY A 105 16.70 4.66 -4.33
CA GLY A 105 15.48 4.08 -3.79
C GLY A 105 14.33 5.08 -3.80
N GLU A 106 14.60 6.33 -3.51
CA GLU A 106 13.58 7.38 -3.36
C GLU A 106 13.98 8.73 -3.96
N ASP A 107 15.24 8.86 -4.36
CA ASP A 107 15.78 10.03 -5.01
C ASP A 107 16.05 9.72 -6.48
N ALA A 108 15.79 10.68 -7.33
CA ALA A 108 16.24 10.70 -8.73
C ALA A 108 17.02 11.99 -8.94
N LYS A 109 18.18 11.89 -9.62
CA LYS A 109 19.06 13.01 -9.83
C LYS A 109 19.53 13.03 -11.29
N ILE A 110 19.71 14.23 -11.82
CA ILE A 110 20.45 14.48 -13.06
C ILE A 110 21.60 15.42 -12.71
N ILE A 111 22.81 15.02 -13.04
CA ILE A 111 24.04 15.80 -12.79
C ILE A 111 24.63 16.15 -14.14
N TYR A 112 24.80 17.43 -14.41
CA TYR A 112 25.43 17.97 -15.62
C TYR A 112 26.86 18.41 -15.33
N PHE A 113 27.80 18.04 -16.18
CA PHE A 113 29.20 18.43 -16.13
C PHE A 113 29.48 19.36 -17.32
N GLU A 114 29.47 20.66 -17.10
CA GLU A 114 29.62 21.67 -18.15
C GLU A 114 30.69 22.70 -17.77
N GLY A 115 31.74 22.83 -18.59
CA GLY A 115 32.74 23.87 -18.42
C GLY A 115 33.46 23.88 -17.06
N GLY A 116 33.61 22.70 -16.44
CA GLY A 116 34.22 22.56 -15.11
C GLY A 116 33.22 22.79 -13.95
N ASN A 117 31.97 23.12 -14.24
CA ASN A 117 30.92 23.27 -13.24
C ASN A 117 30.07 22.01 -13.14
N ILE A 118 29.54 21.78 -11.94
CA ILE A 118 28.64 20.68 -11.63
C ILE A 118 27.27 21.26 -11.29
N GLU A 119 26.24 20.96 -12.10
CA GLU A 119 24.85 21.32 -11.82
C GLU A 119 24.07 20.06 -11.48
N GLN A 120 23.55 19.96 -10.25
CA GLN A 120 22.68 18.85 -9.84
C GLN A 120 21.24 19.30 -9.80
N ARG A 121 20.36 18.49 -10.35
CA ARG A 121 18.90 18.56 -10.23
C ARG A 121 18.38 17.30 -9.57
N MET A 122 17.55 17.45 -8.59
CA MET A 122 17.01 16.34 -7.80
C MET A 122 15.51 16.51 -7.59
N ASN A 123 14.76 15.39 -7.56
CA ASN A 123 13.37 15.42 -7.17
C ASN A 123 13.25 15.82 -5.69
N GLY A 124 12.44 16.85 -5.40
CA GLY A 124 12.35 17.40 -4.03
C GLY A 124 11.45 16.58 -3.10
N ILE A 125 10.25 16.19 -3.53
CA ILE A 125 9.20 15.72 -2.60
C ILE A 125 8.52 14.43 -3.08
N CYS A 126 8.57 14.10 -4.37
CA CYS A 126 7.81 13.01 -4.95
C CYS A 126 8.71 11.84 -5.33
N ALA A 127 8.43 10.66 -4.79
CA ALA A 127 9.13 9.42 -5.15
C ALA A 127 8.77 8.89 -6.56
N GLY A 128 7.97 9.61 -7.33
CA GLY A 128 7.71 9.28 -8.74
C GLY A 128 9.01 9.26 -9.54
N GLY A 129 9.25 8.20 -10.30
CA GLY A 129 10.48 8.03 -11.05
C GLY A 129 11.64 7.42 -10.25
N THR A 130 11.39 6.80 -9.10
CA THR A 130 12.42 6.20 -8.23
C THR A 130 12.18 4.71 -7.98
N GLY A 131 13.11 4.04 -7.30
CA GLY A 131 12.99 2.63 -6.93
C GLY A 131 11.73 2.32 -6.12
N SER A 132 11.36 3.18 -5.17
CA SER A 132 10.13 3.01 -4.38
C SER A 132 8.86 3.07 -5.23
N PHE A 133 8.83 3.87 -6.27
CA PHE A 133 7.72 3.86 -7.23
C PHE A 133 7.65 2.51 -7.96
N ILE A 134 8.79 2.00 -8.41
CA ILE A 134 8.89 0.70 -9.09
C ILE A 134 8.40 -0.41 -8.15
N ASP A 135 8.84 -0.44 -6.89
CA ASP A 135 8.43 -1.43 -5.89
C ASP A 135 6.90 -1.38 -5.64
N GLN A 136 6.30 -0.18 -5.57
CA GLN A 136 4.84 -0.02 -5.42
C GLN A 136 4.07 -0.57 -6.63
N MET A 137 4.53 -0.30 -7.85
CA MET A 137 3.89 -0.80 -9.06
C MET A 137 4.10 -2.30 -9.24
N ALA A 138 5.25 -2.83 -8.84
CA ALA A 138 5.51 -4.26 -8.80
C ALA A 138 4.52 -4.99 -7.87
N SER A 139 4.33 -4.45 -6.68
CA SER A 139 3.35 -4.98 -5.73
C SER A 139 1.92 -5.00 -6.28
N LEU A 140 1.53 -3.97 -7.05
CA LEU A 140 0.22 -3.92 -7.71
C LEU A 140 0.05 -5.05 -8.74
N LEU A 141 1.12 -5.40 -9.45
CA LEU A 141 1.15 -6.51 -10.41
C LEU A 141 1.47 -7.88 -9.76
N GLN A 142 1.52 -7.94 -8.41
CA GLN A 142 1.83 -9.15 -7.64
C GLN A 142 3.20 -9.75 -8.04
N THR A 143 4.22 -8.92 -8.08
CA THR A 143 5.61 -9.26 -8.37
C THR A 143 6.55 -8.33 -7.61
N ASP A 144 7.86 -8.43 -7.85
CA ASP A 144 8.90 -7.52 -7.39
C ASP A 144 9.54 -6.75 -8.55
N ALA A 145 10.50 -5.88 -8.27
CA ALA A 145 11.19 -5.09 -9.28
C ALA A 145 11.92 -5.98 -10.31
N THR A 146 12.50 -7.10 -9.88
CA THR A 146 13.15 -8.07 -10.76
C THR A 146 12.13 -8.73 -11.68
N GLY A 147 10.99 -9.15 -11.16
CA GLY A 147 9.89 -9.70 -11.94
C GLY A 147 9.32 -8.71 -12.96
N LEU A 148 9.19 -7.40 -12.61
CA LEU A 148 8.84 -6.38 -13.59
C LEU A 148 9.85 -6.32 -14.74
N ASN A 149 11.15 -6.40 -14.41
CA ASN A 149 12.22 -6.37 -15.41
C ASN A 149 12.11 -7.58 -16.35
N GLU A 150 11.85 -8.78 -15.82
CA GLU A 150 11.66 -9.98 -16.64
C GLU A 150 10.43 -9.91 -17.53
N TYR A 151 9.29 -9.45 -17.01
CA TYR A 151 8.07 -9.24 -17.81
C TYR A 151 8.31 -8.22 -18.93
N ALA A 152 8.96 -7.10 -18.64
CA ALA A 152 9.20 -6.04 -19.60
C ALA A 152 10.05 -6.46 -20.81
N LYS A 153 10.78 -7.58 -20.76
CA LYS A 153 11.53 -8.11 -21.91
C LYS A 153 10.66 -8.49 -23.11
N ASN A 154 9.40 -8.86 -22.85
CA ASN A 154 8.50 -9.44 -23.85
C ASN A 154 7.30 -8.54 -24.18
N TYR A 155 7.36 -7.24 -23.87
CA TYR A 155 6.26 -6.32 -24.15
C TYR A 155 6.01 -6.16 -25.65
N LYS A 156 4.75 -5.89 -25.99
CA LYS A 156 4.29 -5.64 -27.37
C LYS A 156 3.71 -4.25 -27.54
N ALA A 157 3.19 -3.65 -26.47
CA ALA A 157 2.57 -2.33 -26.49
C ALA A 157 2.94 -1.53 -25.23
N LEU A 158 2.94 -0.20 -25.36
CA LEU A 158 3.12 0.72 -24.23
C LEU A 158 1.83 1.51 -24.01
N TYR A 159 1.34 1.47 -22.77
CA TYR A 159 0.19 2.25 -22.33
C TYR A 159 0.64 3.59 -21.73
N PRO A 160 -0.10 4.68 -21.95
CA PRO A 160 0.16 5.94 -21.29
C PRO A 160 -0.20 5.83 -19.81
N ILE A 161 0.80 5.85 -18.94
CA ILE A 161 0.66 5.87 -17.48
C ILE A 161 1.15 7.23 -17.00
N ALA A 162 0.33 7.93 -16.21
CA ALA A 162 0.70 9.22 -15.65
C ALA A 162 1.76 9.03 -14.56
N ALA A 163 2.98 9.41 -14.86
CA ALA A 163 4.14 9.30 -13.98
C ALA A 163 4.20 10.44 -12.96
N ARG A 164 3.14 10.68 -12.19
CA ARG A 164 3.12 11.78 -11.20
C ARG A 164 3.36 11.29 -9.78
N CYS A 165 2.54 10.38 -9.29
CA CYS A 165 2.78 9.70 -8.02
C CYS A 165 2.17 8.30 -8.07
N GLY A 166 2.58 7.40 -7.16
CA GLY A 166 2.10 6.01 -7.13
C GLY A 166 0.57 5.89 -7.03
N VAL A 167 -0.12 6.86 -6.43
CA VAL A 167 -1.58 6.88 -6.32
C VAL A 167 -2.22 7.09 -7.70
N PHE A 168 -1.77 8.09 -8.46
CA PHE A 168 -2.31 8.34 -9.80
C PHE A 168 -1.92 7.25 -10.78
N ALA A 169 -0.68 6.75 -10.72
CA ALA A 169 -0.27 5.62 -11.56
C ALA A 169 -1.14 4.38 -11.31
N LYS A 170 -1.51 4.11 -10.05
CA LYS A 170 -2.42 3.02 -9.70
C LYS A 170 -3.81 3.20 -10.33
N THR A 171 -4.34 4.43 -10.36
CA THR A 171 -5.65 4.70 -11.00
C THR A 171 -5.62 4.53 -12.51
N ASP A 172 -4.46 4.69 -13.15
CA ASP A 172 -4.30 4.42 -14.58
C ASP A 172 -4.11 2.92 -14.86
N ILE A 173 -3.34 2.22 -14.02
CA ILE A 173 -2.99 0.81 -14.21
C ILE A 173 -4.17 -0.12 -13.89
N GLN A 174 -4.96 0.17 -12.84
CA GLN A 174 -6.03 -0.72 -12.40
C GLN A 174 -7.10 -0.96 -13.49
N PRO A 175 -7.59 0.05 -14.23
CA PRO A 175 -8.47 -0.17 -15.37
C PRO A 175 -7.84 -1.02 -16.46
N LEU A 176 -6.55 -0.82 -16.76
CA LEU A 176 -5.84 -1.59 -17.77
C LEU A 176 -5.75 -3.09 -17.38
N ILE A 177 -5.50 -3.39 -16.11
CA ILE A 177 -5.54 -4.78 -15.60
C ILE A 177 -6.94 -5.37 -15.80
N ASN A 178 -7.98 -4.63 -15.46
CA ASN A 178 -9.37 -5.07 -15.60
C ASN A 178 -9.77 -5.25 -17.08
N ASP A 179 -9.18 -4.48 -17.98
CA ASP A 179 -9.38 -4.57 -19.44
C ASP A 179 -8.52 -5.68 -20.09
N GLY A 180 -7.70 -6.40 -19.29
CA GLY A 180 -6.92 -7.56 -19.75
C GLY A 180 -5.55 -7.21 -20.33
N ALA A 181 -4.98 -6.04 -20.01
CA ALA A 181 -3.60 -5.72 -20.37
C ALA A 181 -2.62 -6.73 -19.75
N THR A 182 -1.63 -7.14 -20.52
CA THR A 182 -0.65 -8.14 -20.08
C THR A 182 0.33 -7.57 -19.05
N LYS A 183 0.89 -8.41 -18.19
CA LYS A 183 1.93 -7.99 -17.24
C LYS A 183 3.17 -7.47 -17.96
N GLU A 184 3.48 -8.03 -19.12
CA GLU A 184 4.59 -7.64 -19.97
C GLU A 184 4.46 -6.18 -20.43
N ASP A 185 3.30 -5.84 -20.99
CA ASP A 185 3.02 -4.50 -21.50
C ASP A 185 2.91 -3.48 -20.36
N LEU A 186 2.29 -3.85 -19.23
CA LEU A 186 2.19 -3.00 -18.06
C LEU A 186 3.56 -2.73 -17.43
N SER A 187 4.44 -3.74 -17.34
CA SER A 187 5.78 -3.58 -16.79
C SER A 187 6.64 -2.63 -17.60
N ALA A 188 6.63 -2.79 -18.94
CA ALA A 188 7.32 -1.87 -19.85
C ALA A 188 6.73 -0.45 -19.78
N SER A 189 5.41 -0.32 -19.65
CA SER A 189 4.72 0.97 -19.51
C SER A 189 5.07 1.68 -18.21
N ILE A 190 5.21 0.94 -17.10
CA ILE A 190 5.67 1.45 -15.80
C ILE A 190 7.11 1.99 -15.94
N PHE A 191 8.02 1.24 -16.56
CA PHE A 191 9.38 1.73 -16.79
C PHE A 191 9.41 2.97 -17.68
N GLN A 192 8.60 3.02 -18.74
CA GLN A 192 8.49 4.21 -19.56
C GLN A 192 7.94 5.42 -18.78
N ALA A 193 7.03 5.19 -17.85
CA ALA A 193 6.51 6.24 -16.96
C ALA A 193 7.63 6.78 -16.04
N VAL A 194 8.48 5.91 -15.48
CA VAL A 194 9.67 6.32 -14.69
C VAL A 194 10.60 7.20 -15.52
N VAL A 195 10.91 6.79 -16.75
CA VAL A 195 11.76 7.55 -17.68
C VAL A 195 11.17 8.93 -17.96
N ASN A 196 9.89 8.98 -18.34
CA ASN A 196 9.20 10.23 -18.65
C ASN A 196 9.19 11.19 -17.44
N GLN A 197 8.95 10.66 -16.24
CA GLN A 197 8.95 11.46 -15.01
C GLN A 197 10.33 12.01 -14.69
N THR A 198 11.37 11.19 -14.81
CA THR A 198 12.76 11.61 -14.54
C THR A 198 13.18 12.70 -15.53
N ILE A 199 12.96 12.49 -16.82
CA ILE A 199 13.37 13.46 -17.85
C ILE A 199 12.53 14.75 -17.72
N SER A 200 11.20 14.66 -17.73
CA SER A 200 10.36 15.86 -17.72
C SER A 200 10.42 16.61 -16.38
N GLY A 201 10.50 15.88 -15.26
CA GLY A 201 10.49 16.45 -13.92
C GLY A 201 11.82 17.07 -13.49
N LEU A 202 12.96 16.52 -13.93
CA LEU A 202 14.29 16.97 -13.51
C LEU A 202 15.03 17.77 -14.57
N ALA A 203 15.01 17.34 -15.82
CA ALA A 203 15.69 18.09 -16.87
C ALA A 203 15.01 19.45 -17.12
N CYS A 204 13.69 19.55 -16.94
CA CYS A 204 12.93 20.81 -17.09
C CYS A 204 13.29 21.57 -18.38
N GLY A 205 13.40 20.84 -19.50
CA GLY A 205 13.77 21.39 -20.80
C GLY A 205 15.27 21.53 -21.06
N LYS A 206 16.16 21.32 -20.08
CA LYS A 206 17.60 21.28 -20.34
C LYS A 206 17.93 19.98 -21.09
N PRO A 207 18.65 20.05 -22.24
CA PRO A 207 18.98 18.87 -23.01
C PRO A 207 19.84 17.88 -22.22
N ILE A 208 19.51 16.59 -22.31
CA ILE A 208 20.34 15.47 -21.86
C ILE A 208 21.00 14.91 -23.14
N ARG A 209 22.28 15.16 -23.31
CA ARG A 209 23.05 14.79 -24.52
C ARG A 209 24.52 14.62 -24.21
N GLY A 210 25.28 14.10 -25.16
CA GLY A 210 26.68 13.70 -24.99
C GLY A 210 26.74 12.34 -24.32
N HIS A 211 27.79 12.09 -23.56
CA HIS A 211 27.99 10.83 -22.84
C HIS A 211 27.19 10.80 -21.56
N VAL A 212 26.19 9.94 -21.50
CA VAL A 212 25.24 9.84 -20.38
C VAL A 212 25.56 8.62 -19.54
N ALA A 213 25.98 8.82 -18.29
CA ALA A 213 26.24 7.75 -17.33
C ALA A 213 24.97 7.39 -16.56
N PHE A 214 24.69 6.08 -16.45
CA PHE A 214 23.55 5.53 -15.73
C PHE A 214 24.00 4.95 -14.38
N LEU A 215 23.54 5.55 -13.27
CA LEU A 215 23.95 5.26 -11.91
C LEU A 215 22.79 4.88 -11.00
N GLY A 216 23.13 4.27 -9.86
CA GLY A 216 22.18 3.88 -8.82
C GLY A 216 21.58 2.48 -9.03
N GLY A 217 21.02 1.94 -7.94
CA GLY A 217 20.51 0.56 -7.91
C GLY A 217 19.49 0.22 -9.01
N PRO A 218 18.41 1.00 -9.19
CA PRO A 218 17.44 0.73 -10.25
C PRO A 218 18.04 0.64 -11.65
N LEU A 219 18.97 1.53 -12.01
CA LEU A 219 19.61 1.51 -13.34
C LEU A 219 20.71 0.46 -13.47
N HIS A 220 21.26 -0.02 -12.35
CA HIS A 220 22.23 -1.10 -12.34
C HIS A 220 21.57 -2.47 -12.51
N PHE A 221 20.47 -2.73 -11.76
CA PHE A 221 19.84 -4.05 -11.68
C PHE A 221 18.71 -4.27 -12.70
N LEU A 222 18.10 -3.19 -13.24
CA LEU A 222 16.94 -3.27 -14.13
C LEU A 222 17.31 -2.83 -15.55
N ASP A 223 17.78 -3.78 -16.36
CA ASP A 223 18.26 -3.51 -17.73
C ASP A 223 17.15 -2.98 -18.63
N GLN A 224 15.91 -3.40 -18.45
CA GLN A 224 14.78 -2.91 -19.26
C GLN A 224 14.42 -1.46 -18.93
N LEU A 225 14.59 -1.03 -17.67
CA LEU A 225 14.48 0.37 -17.28
C LEU A 225 15.57 1.21 -17.95
N LYS A 226 16.84 0.76 -17.88
CA LYS A 226 17.95 1.42 -18.54
C LYS A 226 17.76 1.49 -20.06
N ALA A 227 17.33 0.38 -20.68
CA ALA A 227 17.00 0.35 -22.11
C ALA A 227 15.90 1.34 -22.49
N ALA A 228 14.91 1.55 -21.61
CA ALA A 228 13.87 2.55 -21.83
C ALA A 228 14.43 3.99 -21.81
N PHE A 229 15.39 4.31 -20.94
CA PHE A 229 16.12 5.59 -20.97
C PHE A 229 16.91 5.76 -22.26
N ILE A 230 17.74 4.78 -22.64
CA ILE A 230 18.57 4.79 -23.86
C ILE A 230 17.69 5.04 -25.10
N ARG A 231 16.58 4.30 -25.21
CA ARG A 231 15.62 4.45 -26.30
C ARG A 231 14.97 5.84 -26.33
N THR A 232 14.56 6.36 -25.16
CA THR A 232 13.87 7.65 -25.07
C THR A 232 14.81 8.81 -25.38
N LEU A 233 16.04 8.75 -24.91
CA LEU A 233 17.08 9.75 -25.15
C LEU A 233 17.77 9.57 -26.51
N LYS A 234 17.48 8.46 -27.23
CA LYS A 234 18.07 8.11 -28.53
C LYS A 234 19.60 8.04 -28.48
N LEU A 235 20.14 7.47 -27.41
CA LEU A 235 21.56 7.26 -27.25
C LEU A 235 22.00 6.01 -28.03
N ASP A 236 23.18 6.06 -28.60
CA ASP A 236 23.88 4.90 -29.13
C ASP A 236 24.83 4.28 -28.06
N ASP A 237 25.51 3.20 -28.42
CA ASP A 237 26.40 2.46 -27.51
C ASP A 237 27.62 3.28 -27.04
N GLU A 238 28.06 4.27 -27.82
CA GLU A 238 29.18 5.15 -27.46
C GLU A 238 28.76 6.19 -26.42
N HIS A 239 27.54 6.70 -26.54
CA HIS A 239 27.03 7.75 -25.65
C HIS A 239 26.31 7.21 -24.40
N ALA A 240 25.96 5.93 -24.35
CA ALA A 240 25.34 5.29 -23.19
C ALA A 240 26.38 4.64 -22.28
N ILE A 241 26.84 5.36 -21.25
CA ILE A 241 27.85 4.84 -20.32
C ILE A 241 27.17 4.05 -19.20
N THR A 242 27.54 2.77 -19.08
CA THR A 242 27.13 1.91 -17.95
C THR A 242 28.37 1.46 -17.20
N PRO A 243 28.84 2.21 -16.21
CA PRO A 243 30.06 1.84 -15.48
C PRO A 243 29.85 0.55 -14.68
N GLU A 244 30.89 -0.24 -14.55
CA GLU A 244 30.90 -1.35 -13.60
C GLU A 244 30.66 -0.79 -12.18
N ASN A 245 29.90 -1.52 -11.34
CA ASN A 245 29.57 -1.09 -9.99
C ASN A 245 28.84 0.26 -9.92
N SER A 246 28.08 0.64 -10.94
CA SER A 246 27.35 1.92 -11.04
C SER A 246 26.44 2.23 -9.84
N HIS A 247 26.02 1.23 -9.09
CA HIS A 247 25.22 1.34 -7.87
C HIS A 247 26.04 1.71 -6.62
N LEU A 248 27.38 1.66 -6.70
CA LEU A 248 28.30 1.92 -5.59
C LEU A 248 29.04 3.26 -5.72
N PHE A 249 28.77 4.07 -6.74
CA PHE A 249 29.54 5.26 -7.07
C PHE A 249 29.61 6.28 -5.92
N ALA A 250 28.51 6.45 -5.15
CA ALA A 250 28.52 7.30 -3.97
C ALA A 250 29.47 6.75 -2.87
N ALA A 251 29.43 5.44 -2.60
CA ALA A 251 30.32 4.83 -1.61
C ALA A 251 31.79 4.84 -2.08
N MET A 252 32.06 4.50 -3.33
CA MET A 252 33.41 4.54 -3.89
C MET A 252 33.97 5.96 -3.87
N GLY A 253 33.18 6.95 -4.31
CA GLY A 253 33.61 8.35 -4.32
C GLY A 253 33.81 8.92 -2.92
N SER A 254 33.03 8.49 -1.92
CA SER A 254 33.32 8.89 -0.53
C SER A 254 34.63 8.30 -0.03
N ALA A 255 34.95 7.02 -0.36
CA ALA A 255 36.26 6.44 -0.06
C ALA A 255 37.41 7.19 -0.74
N MET A 256 37.24 7.60 -2.01
CA MET A 256 38.24 8.40 -2.77
C MET A 256 38.41 9.82 -2.18
N ASN A 257 37.49 10.33 -1.42
CA ASN A 257 37.59 11.62 -0.72
C ASN A 257 38.17 11.49 0.69
N ALA A 258 38.58 10.30 1.13
CA ALA A 258 39.12 10.10 2.47
C ALA A 258 40.47 10.81 2.63
N LYS A 259 40.57 11.57 3.73
CA LYS A 259 41.79 12.24 4.17
C LYS A 259 42.41 11.49 5.34
N ASP A 260 43.67 11.77 5.64
CA ASP A 260 44.40 11.11 6.73
C ASP A 260 44.04 11.60 8.14
N GLU A 261 42.89 12.30 8.29
CA GLU A 261 42.49 12.96 9.55
C GLU A 261 41.94 11.96 10.58
N VAL A 262 41.30 10.89 10.13
CA VAL A 262 40.66 9.90 11.01
C VAL A 262 41.04 8.49 10.55
N THR A 263 41.46 7.68 11.51
CA THR A 263 41.68 6.24 11.32
C THR A 263 40.86 5.45 12.35
N ILE A 264 40.24 4.36 11.89
CA ILE A 264 39.48 3.45 12.75
C ILE A 264 39.63 2.02 12.25
N SER A 265 39.69 1.06 13.17
CA SER A 265 39.67 -0.35 12.80
C SER A 265 38.24 -0.82 12.52
N LEU A 266 38.09 -1.90 11.71
CA LEU A 266 36.78 -2.50 11.44
C LEU A 266 36.07 -2.93 12.73
N THR A 267 36.83 -3.51 13.66
CA THR A 267 36.31 -3.94 14.98
C THR A 267 35.83 -2.75 15.81
N ASP A 268 36.63 -1.66 15.90
CA ASP A 268 36.24 -0.48 16.67
C ASP A 268 35.01 0.22 16.08
N MET A 269 34.91 0.31 14.75
CA MET A 269 33.74 0.87 14.08
C MET A 269 32.47 0.06 14.38
N THR A 270 32.56 -1.27 14.29
CA THR A 270 31.44 -2.16 14.62
C THR A 270 31.03 -2.03 16.09
N ASN A 271 31.99 -1.86 17.02
CA ASN A 271 31.70 -1.67 18.42
C ASN A 271 31.03 -0.31 18.71
N ARG A 272 31.42 0.77 18.02
CA ARG A 272 30.77 2.08 18.15
C ARG A 272 29.30 2.04 17.67
N LEU A 273 28.99 1.24 16.65
CA LEU A 273 27.63 1.06 16.15
C LEU A 273 26.69 0.33 17.14
N LYS A 274 27.25 -0.42 18.10
CA LYS A 274 26.42 -1.08 19.14
C LYS A 274 25.93 -0.12 20.21
N ASN A 275 26.50 1.06 20.34
CA ASN A 275 26.08 2.08 21.28
C ASN A 275 24.84 2.81 20.74
N SER A 276 23.82 2.99 21.60
CA SER A 276 22.62 3.74 21.22
C SER A 276 22.95 5.19 20.85
N ILE A 277 22.46 5.63 19.71
CA ILE A 277 22.57 7.05 19.30
C ILE A 277 21.61 7.86 20.15
N LYS A 278 22.12 8.88 20.87
CA LYS A 278 21.26 9.92 21.43
C LYS A 278 20.90 10.89 20.30
N LEU A 279 19.64 10.88 19.94
CA LEU A 279 19.12 11.71 18.84
C LEU A 279 18.32 12.87 19.42
N ASP A 280 18.59 14.08 18.96
CA ASP A 280 17.67 15.20 19.09
C ASP A 280 16.63 15.07 17.96
N PHE A 281 15.37 14.88 18.34
CA PHE A 281 14.30 14.68 17.39
C PHE A 281 13.69 16.03 16.98
N GLU A 282 13.65 16.31 15.67
CA GLU A 282 12.89 17.44 15.12
C GLU A 282 11.41 17.08 14.88
N VAL A 283 11.10 15.77 14.75
CA VAL A 283 9.74 15.29 14.56
C VAL A 283 9.02 15.19 15.90
N GLU A 284 7.86 15.82 15.99
CA GLU A 284 7.01 15.76 17.18
C GLU A 284 6.63 14.33 17.53
N ARG A 285 6.53 14.04 18.83
CA ARG A 285 6.18 12.73 19.37
C ARG A 285 4.78 12.75 19.98
N MET A 286 4.15 11.59 19.97
CA MET A 286 2.82 11.38 20.53
C MET A 286 2.89 10.43 21.72
N GLU A 287 1.81 10.39 22.49
CA GLU A 287 1.64 9.44 23.58
C GLU A 287 1.66 8.00 23.07
N PRO A 288 2.26 7.05 23.82
CA PRO A 288 2.16 5.64 23.53
C PRO A 288 0.71 5.17 23.39
N LEU A 289 0.46 4.21 22.52
CA LEU A 289 -0.88 3.62 22.36
C LEU A 289 -1.33 2.92 23.65
N PHE A 290 -0.48 2.10 24.21
CA PHE A 290 -0.65 1.46 25.50
C PHE A 290 0.58 1.75 26.37
N ALA A 291 0.32 2.16 27.61
CA ALA A 291 1.41 2.48 28.54
C ALA A 291 1.99 1.22 29.19
N THR A 292 1.19 0.19 29.40
CA THR A 292 1.56 -1.08 30.02
C THR A 292 0.81 -2.24 29.38
N GLU A 293 1.26 -3.47 29.67
CA GLU A 293 0.55 -4.69 29.25
C GLU A 293 -0.83 -4.79 29.89
N GLU A 294 -0.99 -4.35 31.15
CA GLU A 294 -2.29 -4.35 31.83
C GLU A 294 -3.31 -3.40 31.14
N ASP A 295 -2.87 -2.24 30.61
CA ASP A 295 -3.73 -1.34 29.82
C ASP A 295 -4.20 -2.04 28.53
N TYR A 296 -3.31 -2.79 27.89
CA TYR A 296 -3.66 -3.58 26.70
C TYR A 296 -4.58 -4.76 27.01
N GLU A 297 -4.35 -5.46 28.10
CA GLU A 297 -5.23 -6.56 28.55
C GLU A 297 -6.64 -6.06 28.89
N ALA A 298 -6.74 -4.92 29.58
CA ALA A 298 -8.03 -4.29 29.87
C ALA A 298 -8.78 -3.89 28.61
N PHE A 299 -8.08 -3.33 27.63
CA PHE A 299 -8.62 -3.02 26.30
C PHE A 299 -9.15 -4.29 25.60
N ASN A 300 -8.36 -5.36 25.54
CA ASN A 300 -8.75 -6.62 24.91
C ASN A 300 -9.94 -7.26 25.59
N LYS A 301 -9.97 -7.25 26.92
CA LYS A 301 -11.09 -7.77 27.72
C LYS A 301 -12.39 -7.03 27.38
N ARG A 302 -12.34 -5.71 27.27
CA ARG A 302 -13.49 -4.91 26.89
C ARG A 302 -13.97 -5.23 25.47
N GLN A 303 -13.07 -5.29 24.49
CA GLN A 303 -13.42 -5.61 23.12
C GLN A 303 -13.95 -7.04 22.94
N SER A 304 -13.47 -7.99 23.76
CA SER A 304 -13.93 -9.39 23.71
C SER A 304 -15.39 -9.58 24.16
N ALA A 305 -16.03 -8.56 24.72
CA ALA A 305 -17.46 -8.59 25.03
C ALA A 305 -18.37 -8.49 23.80
N TYR A 306 -17.84 -7.99 22.66
CA TYR A 306 -18.61 -7.74 21.44
C TYR A 306 -18.38 -8.83 20.41
N GLN A 307 -18.80 -10.05 20.75
CA GLN A 307 -18.70 -11.22 19.88
C GLN A 307 -20.06 -11.68 19.37
N VAL A 308 -20.14 -12.01 18.09
CA VAL A 308 -21.31 -12.70 17.55
C VAL A 308 -21.30 -14.16 18.01
N LYS A 309 -22.47 -14.68 18.35
CA LYS A 309 -22.61 -16.12 18.61
C LYS A 309 -22.30 -16.88 17.31
N LYS A 310 -21.39 -17.84 17.36
CA LYS A 310 -21.02 -18.68 16.22
C LYS A 310 -21.60 -20.07 16.38
N GLY A 311 -22.16 -20.63 15.32
CA GLY A 311 -22.70 -21.98 15.24
C GLY A 311 -21.93 -22.85 14.24
N ASP A 312 -22.11 -24.14 14.34
CA ASP A 312 -21.59 -25.12 13.37
C ASP A 312 -22.64 -25.36 12.29
N LEU A 313 -22.38 -24.92 11.07
CA LEU A 313 -23.29 -25.07 9.94
C LEU A 313 -23.62 -26.55 9.68
N SER A 314 -22.68 -27.46 9.88
CA SER A 314 -22.87 -28.90 9.66
C SER A 314 -23.88 -29.57 10.63
N GLN A 315 -24.20 -28.88 11.72
CA GLN A 315 -25.14 -29.31 12.75
C GLN A 315 -26.42 -28.47 12.81
N TYR A 316 -26.58 -27.53 11.84
CA TYR A 316 -27.70 -26.61 11.84
C TYR A 316 -28.91 -27.24 11.13
N HIS A 317 -30.10 -26.94 11.61
CA HIS A 317 -31.37 -27.43 11.07
C HIS A 317 -32.35 -26.28 10.86
N GLY A 318 -33.11 -26.28 9.77
CA GLY A 318 -34.14 -25.28 9.49
C GLY A 318 -33.65 -24.12 8.63
N ASN A 319 -34.31 -22.97 8.80
CA ASN A 319 -34.08 -21.78 7.96
C ASN A 319 -32.78 -21.06 8.31
N CYS A 320 -32.00 -20.69 7.29
CA CYS A 320 -30.89 -19.78 7.40
C CYS A 320 -30.99 -18.67 6.34
N TYR A 321 -30.25 -17.58 6.53
CA TYR A 321 -30.38 -16.34 5.78
C TYR A 321 -29.03 -15.93 5.25
N LEU A 322 -28.97 -15.67 3.94
CA LEU A 322 -27.72 -15.38 3.23
C LEU A 322 -27.55 -13.88 3.02
N GLY A 323 -26.39 -13.34 3.41
CA GLY A 323 -25.97 -11.99 3.07
C GLY A 323 -24.68 -12.01 2.25
N ILE A 324 -24.64 -11.23 1.17
CA ILE A 324 -23.46 -11.07 0.32
C ILE A 324 -23.12 -9.59 0.19
N ASP A 325 -21.91 -9.22 0.65
CA ASP A 325 -21.33 -7.89 0.39
C ASP A 325 -20.31 -8.01 -0.73
N ALA A 326 -20.69 -7.55 -1.92
CA ALA A 326 -19.87 -7.55 -3.12
C ALA A 326 -19.18 -6.19 -3.31
N GLY A 327 -18.05 -5.99 -2.64
CA GLY A 327 -17.24 -4.78 -2.80
C GLY A 327 -16.44 -4.76 -4.11
N SER A 328 -15.76 -3.65 -4.37
CA SER A 328 -14.92 -3.47 -5.56
C SER A 328 -13.71 -4.40 -5.61
N THR A 329 -13.08 -4.68 -4.46
CA THR A 329 -11.87 -5.48 -4.34
C THR A 329 -12.08 -6.82 -3.64
N THR A 330 -13.08 -6.91 -2.76
CA THR A 330 -13.34 -8.08 -1.92
C THR A 330 -14.81 -8.44 -1.93
N THR A 331 -15.11 -9.73 -1.83
CA THR A 331 -16.46 -10.24 -1.56
C THR A 331 -16.48 -10.90 -0.19
N LYS A 332 -17.51 -10.58 0.58
CA LYS A 332 -17.78 -11.20 1.89
C LYS A 332 -19.16 -11.85 1.83
N THR A 333 -19.29 -12.96 2.53
CA THR A 333 -20.55 -13.69 2.65
C THR A 333 -20.77 -14.06 4.12
N ALA A 334 -21.97 -13.90 4.59
CA ALA A 334 -22.40 -14.34 5.91
C ALA A 334 -23.68 -15.16 5.80
N LEU A 335 -23.75 -16.26 6.54
CA LEU A 335 -24.97 -17.06 6.71
C LEU A 335 -25.36 -17.03 8.17
N VAL A 336 -26.59 -16.61 8.46
CA VAL A 336 -27.08 -16.52 9.83
C VAL A 336 -28.26 -17.45 10.04
N GLY A 337 -28.37 -17.99 11.26
CA GLY A 337 -29.53 -18.77 11.69
C GLY A 337 -30.68 -17.89 12.17
N GLU A 338 -31.76 -18.56 12.59
CA GLU A 338 -33.00 -17.94 13.04
C GLU A 338 -32.80 -16.99 14.26
N ASP A 339 -31.88 -17.30 15.14
CA ASP A 339 -31.56 -16.48 16.32
C ASP A 339 -30.46 -15.42 16.08
N GLY A 340 -30.00 -15.24 14.83
CA GLY A 340 -28.89 -14.35 14.48
C GLY A 340 -27.51 -14.97 14.70
N THR A 341 -27.41 -16.25 15.05
CA THR A 341 -26.15 -16.97 15.17
C THR A 341 -25.46 -17.02 13.81
N LEU A 342 -24.18 -16.64 13.75
CA LEU A 342 -23.35 -16.71 12.53
C LEU A 342 -22.95 -18.17 12.29
N LEU A 343 -23.48 -18.78 11.23
CA LEU A 343 -23.26 -20.18 10.87
C LEU A 343 -22.08 -20.36 9.91
N TYR A 344 -21.86 -19.36 9.04
CA TYR A 344 -20.76 -19.36 8.07
C TYR A 344 -20.33 -17.93 7.76
N SER A 345 -19.05 -17.75 7.55
CA SER A 345 -18.48 -16.49 7.09
C SER A 345 -17.40 -16.73 6.05
N PHE A 346 -17.35 -15.83 5.07
CA PHE A 346 -16.37 -15.86 3.99
C PHE A 346 -15.85 -14.47 3.71
N TYR A 347 -14.55 -14.36 3.45
CA TYR A 347 -13.88 -13.13 3.05
C TYR A 347 -12.81 -13.45 2.02
N SER A 348 -12.91 -12.92 0.83
CA SER A 348 -11.90 -13.16 -0.22
C SER A 348 -11.73 -11.99 -1.16
N ASN A 349 -10.53 -11.87 -1.73
CA ASN A 349 -10.26 -10.94 -2.83
C ASN A 349 -11.01 -11.41 -4.08
N ASN A 350 -11.55 -10.45 -4.84
CA ASN A 350 -12.32 -10.70 -6.05
C ASN A 350 -11.46 -11.14 -7.24
N ASN A 351 -10.17 -10.81 -7.25
CA ASN A 351 -9.29 -11.04 -8.40
C ASN A 351 -9.92 -10.60 -9.74
N GLY A 352 -10.64 -9.46 -9.72
CA GLY A 352 -11.36 -8.92 -10.88
C GLY A 352 -12.73 -9.55 -11.18
N SER A 353 -13.19 -10.53 -10.39
CA SER A 353 -14.49 -11.19 -10.65
C SER A 353 -15.29 -11.44 -9.36
N PRO A 354 -16.02 -10.42 -8.86
CA PRO A 354 -16.82 -10.56 -7.64
C PRO A 354 -17.88 -11.67 -7.75
N LEU A 355 -18.50 -11.85 -8.94
CA LEU A 355 -19.51 -12.88 -9.14
C LEU A 355 -18.94 -14.30 -8.98
N LYS A 356 -17.76 -14.58 -9.52
CA LYS A 356 -17.10 -15.89 -9.33
C LYS A 356 -16.78 -16.14 -7.85
N THR A 357 -16.35 -15.09 -7.15
CA THR A 357 -16.01 -15.18 -5.73
C THR A 357 -17.28 -15.45 -4.89
N ALA A 358 -18.38 -14.79 -5.19
CA ALA A 358 -19.68 -15.04 -4.54
C ALA A 358 -20.19 -16.47 -4.84
N ILE A 359 -20.13 -16.93 -6.09
CA ILE A 359 -20.51 -18.31 -6.45
C ILE A 359 -19.70 -19.32 -5.65
N ARG A 360 -18.39 -19.13 -5.54
CA ARG A 360 -17.52 -20.02 -4.74
C ARG A 360 -17.97 -20.06 -3.28
N SER A 361 -18.26 -18.93 -2.65
CA SER A 361 -18.72 -18.92 -1.26
C SER A 361 -20.04 -19.65 -1.06
N ILE A 362 -20.98 -19.55 -2.01
CA ILE A 362 -22.24 -20.28 -1.97
C ILE A 362 -22.01 -21.78 -2.15
N GLN A 363 -21.13 -22.18 -3.06
CA GLN A 363 -20.76 -23.59 -3.23
C GLN A 363 -20.13 -24.16 -1.95
N GLU A 364 -19.26 -23.42 -1.27
CA GLU A 364 -18.69 -23.82 0.02
C GLU A 364 -19.78 -24.01 1.08
N ILE A 365 -20.77 -23.13 1.14
CA ILE A 365 -21.93 -23.27 2.04
C ILE A 365 -22.67 -24.58 1.75
N TYR A 366 -23.06 -24.82 0.50
CA TYR A 366 -23.84 -26.02 0.13
C TYR A 366 -23.07 -27.33 0.31
N ASN A 367 -21.73 -27.30 0.28
CA ASN A 367 -20.92 -28.48 0.60
C ASN A 367 -20.99 -28.91 2.08
N ILE A 368 -21.42 -27.98 2.97
CA ILE A 368 -21.48 -28.21 4.42
C ILE A 368 -22.93 -28.27 4.90
N LEU A 369 -23.85 -27.58 4.21
CA LEU A 369 -25.25 -27.41 4.59
C LEU A 369 -25.97 -28.76 4.66
N PRO A 370 -26.57 -29.14 5.81
CA PRO A 370 -27.36 -30.36 5.94
C PRO A 370 -28.61 -30.35 5.05
N GLU A 371 -29.14 -31.55 4.72
CA GLU A 371 -30.32 -31.72 3.87
C GLU A 371 -31.59 -31.05 4.44
N ASP A 372 -31.71 -30.95 5.76
CA ASP A 372 -32.84 -30.37 6.47
C ASP A 372 -32.63 -28.91 6.87
N ALA A 373 -31.52 -28.30 6.42
CA ALA A 373 -31.26 -26.87 6.50
C ALA A 373 -31.35 -26.25 5.09
N HIS A 374 -31.91 -25.04 4.99
CA HIS A 374 -32.06 -24.39 3.69
C HIS A 374 -31.94 -22.86 3.80
N ILE A 375 -31.40 -22.26 2.76
CA ILE A 375 -31.33 -20.80 2.63
C ILE A 375 -32.75 -20.32 2.29
N ALA A 376 -33.43 -19.77 3.30
CA ALA A 376 -34.83 -19.33 3.17
C ALA A 376 -34.96 -17.99 2.46
N PHE A 377 -33.95 -17.11 2.57
CA PHE A 377 -33.94 -15.80 1.94
C PHE A 377 -32.51 -15.28 1.78
N SER A 378 -32.29 -14.38 0.83
CA SER A 378 -30.98 -13.88 0.45
C SER A 378 -30.99 -12.39 0.16
N CYS A 379 -29.92 -11.69 0.56
CA CYS A 379 -29.75 -10.26 0.31
C CYS A 379 -28.32 -9.96 -0.14
N SER A 380 -28.16 -9.08 -1.13
CA SER A 380 -26.87 -8.55 -1.55
C SER A 380 -26.74 -7.08 -1.21
N THR A 381 -25.49 -6.64 -0.99
CA THR A 381 -25.14 -5.25 -0.75
C THR A 381 -23.78 -4.92 -1.38
N GLY A 382 -23.35 -3.66 -1.29
CA GLY A 382 -22.08 -3.19 -1.83
C GLY A 382 -22.13 -2.83 -3.31
N TYR A 383 -20.99 -2.50 -3.90
CA TYR A 383 -20.86 -2.06 -5.30
C TYR A 383 -21.44 -3.04 -6.33
N GLY A 384 -21.31 -4.34 -6.04
CA GLY A 384 -21.79 -5.42 -6.91
C GLY A 384 -23.21 -5.87 -6.60
N GLU A 385 -23.94 -5.20 -5.71
CA GLU A 385 -25.28 -5.59 -5.25
C GLU A 385 -26.22 -5.97 -6.42
N ALA A 386 -26.44 -5.05 -7.35
CA ALA A 386 -27.35 -5.26 -8.46
C ALA A 386 -26.90 -6.39 -9.42
N LEU A 387 -25.59 -6.56 -9.62
CA LEU A 387 -25.04 -7.67 -10.39
C LEU A 387 -25.31 -9.02 -9.70
N MET A 388 -25.10 -9.11 -8.38
CA MET A 388 -25.36 -10.34 -7.60
C MET A 388 -26.84 -10.70 -7.64
N LYS A 389 -27.70 -9.73 -7.37
CA LYS A 389 -29.16 -9.90 -7.44
C LYS A 389 -29.61 -10.41 -8.82
N ALA A 390 -29.13 -9.78 -9.90
CA ALA A 390 -29.48 -10.16 -11.26
C ALA A 390 -28.92 -11.54 -11.70
N ALA A 391 -27.68 -11.85 -11.32
CA ALA A 391 -27.02 -13.09 -11.72
C ALA A 391 -27.55 -14.31 -10.99
N LEU A 392 -27.72 -14.20 -9.67
CA LEU A 392 -28.06 -15.31 -8.76
C LEU A 392 -29.56 -15.33 -8.41
N LEU A 393 -30.34 -14.34 -8.88
CA LEU A 393 -31.75 -14.13 -8.54
C LEU A 393 -31.97 -14.00 -7.02
N LEU A 394 -31.07 -13.29 -6.34
CA LEU A 394 -31.21 -13.06 -4.91
C LEU A 394 -32.50 -12.28 -4.63
N ASP A 395 -33.08 -12.54 -3.46
CA ASP A 395 -34.40 -12.01 -3.10
C ASP A 395 -34.38 -10.51 -2.96
N GLU A 396 -33.34 -9.96 -2.30
CA GLU A 396 -33.20 -8.52 -2.05
C GLU A 396 -31.83 -7.99 -2.44
N GLY A 397 -31.78 -6.70 -2.73
CA GLY A 397 -30.58 -5.87 -2.81
C GLY A 397 -30.78 -4.67 -1.90
N GLU A 398 -29.84 -4.42 -1.01
CA GLU A 398 -29.95 -3.33 -0.04
C GLU A 398 -28.74 -2.39 -0.14
N VAL A 399 -28.99 -1.12 0.17
CA VAL A 399 -27.94 -0.10 0.21
C VAL A 399 -26.92 -0.46 1.28
N GLU A 400 -25.64 -0.34 0.93
CA GLU A 400 -24.53 -0.75 1.79
C GLU A 400 -24.58 -0.10 3.19
N THR A 401 -24.92 1.18 3.27
CA THR A 401 -25.01 1.91 4.55
C THR A 401 -26.13 1.38 5.46
N VAL A 402 -27.22 0.90 4.88
CA VAL A 402 -28.31 0.27 5.64
C VAL A 402 -27.87 -1.09 6.18
N SER A 403 -27.20 -1.90 5.37
CA SER A 403 -26.64 -3.18 5.83
C SER A 403 -25.63 -2.99 6.96
N HIS A 404 -24.75 -2.00 6.86
CA HIS A 404 -23.81 -1.65 7.93
C HIS A 404 -24.52 -1.19 9.21
N TYR A 405 -25.60 -0.44 9.09
CA TYR A 405 -26.42 -0.03 10.24
C TYR A 405 -27.08 -1.23 10.94
N TYR A 406 -27.71 -2.15 10.18
CA TYR A 406 -28.33 -3.34 10.76
C TYR A 406 -27.33 -4.19 11.55
N ALA A 407 -26.12 -4.36 11.00
CA ALA A 407 -25.06 -5.06 11.70
C ALA A 407 -24.59 -4.32 12.96
N ALA A 408 -24.43 -3.00 12.91
CA ALA A 408 -24.01 -2.20 14.07
C ALA A 408 -25.08 -2.21 15.18
N ALA A 409 -26.35 -2.03 14.82
CA ALA A 409 -27.49 -2.04 15.75
C ALA A 409 -27.68 -3.40 16.45
N PHE A 410 -27.20 -4.49 15.83
CA PHE A 410 -27.19 -5.80 16.48
C PHE A 410 -26.26 -5.86 17.70
N PHE A 411 -25.12 -5.14 17.66
CA PHE A 411 -24.17 -5.06 18.77
C PHE A 411 -24.48 -3.89 19.73
N ASP A 412 -24.97 -2.79 19.20
CA ASP A 412 -25.38 -1.63 19.99
C ASP A 412 -26.65 -1.00 19.37
N PRO A 413 -27.85 -1.29 19.94
CA PRO A 413 -29.10 -0.74 19.45
C PRO A 413 -29.20 0.80 19.54
N GLU A 414 -28.35 1.43 20.36
CA GLU A 414 -28.29 2.89 20.55
C GLU A 414 -27.19 3.55 19.70
N VAL A 415 -26.62 2.85 18.71
CA VAL A 415 -25.51 3.35 17.88
C VAL A 415 -25.82 4.73 17.28
N ASP A 416 -24.92 5.69 17.54
CA ASP A 416 -24.98 7.06 17.03
C ASP A 416 -24.17 7.24 15.73
N CYS A 417 -23.04 6.52 15.67
CA CYS A 417 -22.08 6.68 14.59
C CYS A 417 -21.41 5.35 14.27
N ILE A 418 -21.28 5.10 12.99
CA ILE A 418 -20.50 3.98 12.46
C ILE A 418 -19.31 4.54 11.70
N VAL A 419 -18.12 4.08 12.06
CA VAL A 419 -16.90 4.40 11.31
C VAL A 419 -16.39 3.11 10.68
N ASP A 420 -16.55 3.02 9.37
CA ASP A 420 -16.06 1.89 8.58
C ASP A 420 -14.77 2.29 7.85
N ILE A 421 -13.69 1.58 8.12
CA ILE A 421 -12.41 1.77 7.42
C ILE A 421 -12.01 0.46 6.75
N GLY A 422 -12.25 0.42 5.45
CA GLY A 422 -11.85 -0.66 4.57
C GLY A 422 -10.37 -0.58 4.15
N GLY A 423 -10.00 -1.43 3.21
CA GLY A 423 -8.65 -1.40 2.62
C GLY A 423 -8.41 -0.18 1.72
N GLN A 424 -9.43 0.32 1.04
CA GLN A 424 -9.31 1.38 0.02
C GLN A 424 -10.30 2.54 0.19
N ASP A 425 -11.35 2.34 0.92
CA ASP A 425 -12.41 3.30 1.17
C ASP A 425 -12.66 3.46 2.67
N MET A 426 -13.32 4.51 3.03
CA MET A 426 -13.84 4.69 4.37
C MET A 426 -15.20 5.39 4.33
N LYS A 427 -16.03 5.08 5.32
CA LYS A 427 -17.36 5.63 5.49
C LYS A 427 -17.55 6.04 6.94
N CYS A 428 -18.21 7.17 7.13
CA CYS A 428 -18.79 7.56 8.42
C CYS A 428 -20.28 7.70 8.24
N ILE A 429 -21.04 6.90 8.96
CA ILE A 429 -22.50 6.87 8.90
C ILE A 429 -23.02 7.37 10.25
N LYS A 430 -23.69 8.51 10.24
CA LYS A 430 -24.36 9.06 11.43
C LYS A 430 -25.79 8.53 11.50
N ILE A 431 -26.16 8.09 12.68
CA ILE A 431 -27.48 7.52 12.97
C ILE A 431 -28.24 8.49 13.88
N ARG A 432 -29.50 8.74 13.56
CA ARG A 432 -30.39 9.51 14.39
C ARG A 432 -31.78 8.89 14.35
N ASN A 433 -32.37 8.70 15.51
CA ASN A 433 -33.70 8.07 15.63
C ASN A 433 -33.79 6.72 14.90
N GLN A 434 -32.75 5.88 15.07
CA GLN A 434 -32.65 4.56 14.45
C GLN A 434 -32.69 4.57 12.90
N THR A 435 -32.26 5.67 12.30
CA THR A 435 -32.24 5.85 10.84
C THR A 435 -30.92 6.49 10.43
N VAL A 436 -30.44 6.13 9.26
CA VAL A 436 -29.25 6.77 8.66
C VAL A 436 -29.57 8.24 8.38
N ASP A 437 -28.91 9.15 9.10
CA ASP A 437 -29.10 10.60 9.00
C ASP A 437 -28.18 11.20 7.94
N SER A 438 -26.90 10.84 7.97
CA SER A 438 -25.91 11.32 6.98
C SER A 438 -24.79 10.33 6.76
N VAL A 439 -24.19 10.38 5.58
CA VAL A 439 -23.07 9.53 5.18
C VAL A 439 -21.95 10.39 4.59
N GLN A 440 -20.74 10.20 5.09
CA GLN A 440 -19.53 10.80 4.52
C GLN A 440 -18.64 9.69 3.99
N LEU A 441 -18.24 9.81 2.74
CA LEU A 441 -17.49 8.79 2.01
C LEU A 441 -16.14 9.33 1.56
N ASN A 442 -15.13 8.48 1.58
CA ASN A 442 -13.88 8.71 0.88
C ASN A 442 -13.49 7.48 0.07
N GLU A 443 -13.67 7.58 -1.24
CA GLU A 443 -13.30 6.55 -2.21
C GLU A 443 -12.09 6.97 -3.05
N ALA A 444 -11.68 8.25 -2.96
CA ALA A 444 -10.68 8.83 -3.83
C ALA A 444 -9.26 8.75 -3.28
N CYS A 445 -9.07 8.59 -1.98
CA CYS A 445 -7.76 8.64 -1.34
C CYS A 445 -7.59 7.59 -0.25
N SER A 446 -6.60 6.74 -0.39
CA SER A 446 -6.30 5.67 0.57
C SER A 446 -5.60 6.14 1.86
N SER A 447 -5.33 7.44 2.03
CA SER A 447 -4.56 7.96 3.17
C SER A 447 -5.24 7.79 4.54
N GLY A 448 -6.53 7.49 4.57
CA GLY A 448 -7.28 7.13 5.77
C GLY A 448 -7.70 5.66 5.79
N CYS A 449 -7.11 4.77 4.98
CA CYS A 449 -7.56 3.40 4.78
C CYS A 449 -6.45 2.38 5.05
N GLY A 450 -6.80 1.11 5.15
CA GLY A 450 -5.86 0.03 5.51
C GLY A 450 -4.72 -0.18 4.53
N SER A 451 -4.94 0.03 3.22
CA SER A 451 -3.87 -0.10 2.21
C SER A 451 -2.71 0.89 2.40
N PHE A 452 -2.95 1.98 3.12
CA PHE A 452 -1.91 2.91 3.52
C PHE A 452 -0.92 2.26 4.50
N ILE A 453 -1.43 1.62 5.57
CA ILE A 453 -0.61 0.88 6.54
C ILE A 453 0.09 -0.30 5.86
N GLU A 454 -0.61 -1.04 5.01
CA GLU A 454 -0.06 -2.17 4.26
C GLU A 454 1.13 -1.76 3.38
N THR A 455 1.03 -0.61 2.71
CA THR A 455 2.11 -0.08 1.87
C THR A 455 3.37 0.19 2.68
N PHE A 456 3.24 0.80 3.86
CA PHE A 456 4.39 1.07 4.73
C PHE A 456 4.94 -0.19 5.38
N ALA A 457 4.09 -1.12 5.83
CA ALA A 457 4.53 -2.40 6.36
C ALA A 457 5.42 -3.15 5.35
N LYS A 458 4.96 -3.26 4.10
CA LYS A 458 5.73 -3.88 3.01
C LYS A 458 7.05 -3.14 2.72
N SER A 459 7.03 -1.80 2.73
CA SER A 459 8.25 -1.01 2.49
C SER A 459 9.32 -1.20 3.57
N LEU A 460 8.88 -1.56 4.78
CA LEU A 460 9.73 -1.84 5.93
C LEU A 460 9.99 -3.34 6.13
N ASN A 461 9.59 -4.19 5.17
CA ASN A 461 9.74 -5.65 5.19
C ASN A 461 9.05 -6.34 6.38
N TYR A 462 7.87 -5.84 6.76
CA TYR A 462 7.04 -6.43 7.78
C TYR A 462 5.77 -7.02 7.18
N SER A 463 5.25 -8.10 7.78
CA SER A 463 3.86 -8.46 7.57
C SER A 463 2.95 -7.38 8.18
N VAL A 464 1.73 -7.23 7.66
CA VAL A 464 0.77 -6.25 8.22
C VAL A 464 0.48 -6.53 9.69
N GLN A 465 0.42 -7.80 10.06
CA GLN A 465 0.17 -8.25 11.43
C GLN A 465 1.33 -7.93 12.38
N ASP A 466 2.57 -8.21 11.96
CA ASP A 466 3.75 -7.93 12.80
C ASP A 466 3.98 -6.42 12.92
N PHE A 467 3.71 -5.68 11.84
CA PHE A 467 3.76 -4.23 11.85
C PHE A 467 2.73 -3.62 12.81
N ALA A 468 1.51 -4.15 12.82
CA ALA A 468 0.46 -3.75 13.77
C ALA A 468 0.85 -4.06 15.23
N LYS A 469 1.42 -5.25 15.49
CA LYS A 469 1.89 -5.62 16.83
C LYS A 469 3.02 -4.73 17.31
N ALA A 470 3.96 -4.36 16.44
CA ALA A 470 5.08 -3.49 16.79
C ALA A 470 4.60 -2.12 17.32
N ALA A 471 3.44 -1.62 16.84
CA ALA A 471 2.88 -0.34 17.26
C ALA A 471 2.42 -0.28 18.71
N LEU A 472 2.02 -1.42 19.30
CA LEU A 472 1.24 -1.46 20.55
C LEU A 472 1.96 -0.81 21.72
N PHE A 473 3.26 -1.09 21.87
CA PHE A 473 4.10 -0.61 22.96
C PHE A 473 5.23 0.30 22.48
N ALA A 474 5.00 1.03 21.37
CA ALA A 474 5.93 2.05 20.92
C ALA A 474 6.11 3.13 21.99
N GLU A 475 7.35 3.39 22.39
CA GLU A 475 7.64 4.35 23.48
C GLU A 475 7.44 5.79 23.04
N HIS A 476 7.77 6.09 21.77
CA HIS A 476 7.79 7.44 21.23
C HIS A 476 7.14 7.53 19.84
N PRO A 477 5.82 7.26 19.72
CA PRO A 477 5.14 7.33 18.43
C PRO A 477 5.34 8.68 17.74
N ILE A 478 5.64 8.68 16.44
CA ILE A 478 5.87 9.92 15.69
C ILE A 478 4.58 10.59 15.25
N ASP A 479 4.50 11.91 15.35
CA ASP A 479 3.39 12.66 14.74
C ASP A 479 3.63 12.89 13.25
N LEU A 480 3.01 12.04 12.45
CA LEU A 480 3.05 12.13 11.00
C LEU A 480 2.05 13.16 10.45
N GLY A 481 1.14 13.67 11.29
CA GLY A 481 0.11 14.64 10.92
C GLY A 481 -0.98 14.07 10.01
N THR A 482 -1.66 14.97 9.28
CA THR A 482 -2.76 14.64 8.35
C THR A 482 -2.36 14.95 6.92
N ARG A 483 -1.68 14.03 6.25
CA ARG A 483 -1.20 14.24 4.87
C ARG A 483 -1.49 13.01 4.01
N CYS A 484 -1.49 13.19 2.69
CA CYS A 484 -1.58 12.05 1.77
C CYS A 484 -0.31 11.18 1.84
N THR A 485 -0.41 9.95 1.35
CA THR A 485 0.66 8.94 1.38
C THR A 485 2.01 9.47 0.86
N VAL A 486 2.00 10.32 -0.17
CA VAL A 486 3.20 10.88 -0.79
C VAL A 486 3.96 11.79 0.18
N PHE A 487 3.24 12.72 0.83
CA PHE A 487 3.86 13.62 1.81
C PHE A 487 4.20 12.92 3.13
N MET A 488 3.44 11.88 3.48
CA MET A 488 3.72 11.06 4.65
C MET A 488 5.04 10.31 4.52
N ASN A 489 5.35 9.83 3.32
CA ASN A 489 6.59 9.13 3.02
C ASN A 489 7.81 9.99 3.40
N SER A 490 7.78 11.29 3.08
CA SER A 490 8.87 12.21 3.44
C SER A 490 9.06 12.35 4.96
N LYS A 491 7.94 12.38 5.72
CA LYS A 491 8.01 12.45 7.20
C LYS A 491 8.49 11.14 7.82
N VAL A 492 8.03 9.99 7.29
CA VAL A 492 8.51 8.68 7.73
C VAL A 492 10.02 8.56 7.51
N LYS A 493 10.52 9.02 6.36
CA LYS A 493 11.95 9.02 6.07
C LYS A 493 12.74 9.96 6.98
N GLN A 494 12.21 11.15 7.23
CA GLN A 494 12.84 12.07 8.20
C GLN A 494 12.94 11.38 9.56
N ALA A 495 11.86 10.77 10.05
CA ALA A 495 11.86 10.04 11.30
C ALA A 495 12.87 8.87 11.30
N GLN A 496 12.99 8.13 10.19
CA GLN A 496 14.01 7.08 10.03
C GLN A 496 15.44 7.64 10.12
N LYS A 497 15.69 8.77 9.45
CA LYS A 497 16.99 9.46 9.53
C LYS A 497 17.31 9.94 10.96
N GLU A 498 16.29 10.30 11.71
CA GLU A 498 16.38 10.67 13.12
C GLU A 498 16.39 9.44 14.06
N GLY A 499 16.42 8.21 13.51
CA GLY A 499 16.54 6.97 14.28
C GLY A 499 15.24 6.50 14.95
N ALA A 500 14.08 6.91 14.45
CA ALA A 500 12.81 6.37 14.92
C ALA A 500 12.73 4.86 14.66
N SER A 501 12.28 4.13 15.67
CA SER A 501 12.07 2.69 15.55
C SER A 501 10.91 2.36 14.60
N VAL A 502 10.88 1.13 14.09
CA VAL A 502 9.73 0.64 13.31
C VAL A 502 8.45 0.68 14.14
N ALA A 503 8.55 0.43 15.45
CA ALA A 503 7.45 0.54 16.41
C ALA A 503 6.86 1.96 16.43
N ASP A 504 7.71 2.99 16.59
CA ASP A 504 7.30 4.40 16.62
C ASP A 504 6.67 4.85 15.31
N ILE A 505 7.21 4.37 14.18
CA ILE A 505 6.67 4.64 12.84
C ILE A 505 5.29 3.98 12.69
N SER A 506 5.15 2.72 13.09
CA SER A 506 3.88 1.98 12.98
C SER A 506 2.78 2.61 13.82
N ALA A 507 3.09 2.98 15.07
CA ALA A 507 2.15 3.69 15.94
C ALA A 507 1.78 5.07 15.38
N GLY A 508 2.75 5.82 14.86
CA GLY A 508 2.52 7.11 14.20
C GLY A 508 1.61 6.99 12.97
N LEU A 509 1.75 5.92 12.20
CA LEU A 509 0.87 5.63 11.05
C LEU A 509 -0.54 5.27 11.49
N ALA A 510 -0.71 4.51 12.57
CA ALA A 510 -2.03 4.21 13.15
C ALA A 510 -2.75 5.50 13.55
N TYR A 511 -2.08 6.40 14.26
CA TYR A 511 -2.61 7.73 14.58
C TYR A 511 -2.95 8.55 13.32
N SER A 512 -2.08 8.53 12.32
CA SER A 512 -2.27 9.31 11.09
C SER A 512 -3.47 8.84 10.27
N VAL A 513 -3.71 7.53 10.18
CA VAL A 513 -4.92 6.97 9.52
C VAL A 513 -6.17 7.57 10.16
N ILE A 514 -6.25 7.56 11.48
CA ILE A 514 -7.41 8.08 12.20
C ILE A 514 -7.51 9.61 12.11
N LYS A 515 -6.39 10.34 12.23
CA LYS A 515 -6.39 11.80 12.02
C LYS A 515 -6.89 12.16 10.62
N ASN A 516 -6.46 11.44 9.59
CA ASN A 516 -6.98 11.64 8.22
C ASN A 516 -8.47 11.33 8.12
N ALA A 517 -8.91 10.22 8.71
CA ALA A 517 -10.31 9.82 8.75
C ALA A 517 -11.18 10.91 9.37
N LEU A 518 -10.86 11.32 10.59
CA LEU A 518 -11.67 12.27 11.36
C LEU A 518 -11.61 13.70 10.81
N TYR A 519 -10.42 14.22 10.54
CA TYR A 519 -10.25 15.65 10.23
C TYR A 519 -10.32 15.98 8.74
N LYS A 520 -9.97 15.05 7.85
CA LYS A 520 -9.98 15.31 6.40
C LYS A 520 -11.26 14.80 5.72
N VAL A 521 -11.73 13.64 6.11
CA VAL A 521 -12.89 13.00 5.50
C VAL A 521 -14.16 13.39 6.24
N ILE A 522 -14.26 13.04 7.51
CA ILE A 522 -15.45 13.31 8.33
C ILE A 522 -15.56 14.80 8.67
N LYS A 523 -14.43 15.52 8.67
CA LYS A 523 -14.31 16.97 8.94
C LYS A 523 -14.91 17.37 10.28
N VAL A 524 -14.77 16.52 11.30
CA VAL A 524 -15.16 16.88 12.66
C VAL A 524 -14.24 17.96 13.21
N SER A 525 -14.84 18.97 13.82
CA SER A 525 -14.11 20.01 14.55
C SER A 525 -13.81 19.57 15.98
N ASP A 526 -14.74 18.84 16.59
CA ASP A 526 -14.61 18.18 17.89
C ASP A 526 -15.05 16.71 17.75
N ALA A 527 -14.24 15.80 18.25
CA ALA A 527 -14.54 14.37 18.22
C ALA A 527 -15.87 14.01 18.94
N LYS A 528 -16.32 14.84 19.87
CA LYS A 528 -17.63 14.69 20.53
C LYS A 528 -18.81 14.77 19.59
N GLU A 529 -18.64 15.34 18.38
CA GLU A 529 -19.65 15.36 17.33
C GLU A 529 -20.00 13.98 16.77
N LEU A 530 -19.18 12.96 17.05
CA LEU A 530 -19.42 11.57 16.64
C LEU A 530 -20.51 10.87 17.45
N GLY A 531 -20.86 11.40 18.64
CA GLY A 531 -21.78 10.76 19.56
C GLY A 531 -21.07 9.99 20.69
N ARG A 532 -21.79 9.11 21.36
CA ARG A 532 -21.28 8.28 22.47
C ARG A 532 -21.28 6.79 22.16
N HIS A 533 -22.18 6.35 21.31
CA HIS A 533 -22.36 4.97 20.90
C HIS A 533 -21.74 4.77 19.52
N ILE A 534 -20.44 4.46 19.51
CA ILE A 534 -19.66 4.38 18.27
C ILE A 534 -19.31 2.92 17.99
N VAL A 535 -19.73 2.43 16.83
CA VAL A 535 -19.35 1.11 16.33
C VAL A 535 -18.33 1.29 15.20
N VAL A 536 -17.17 0.64 15.32
CA VAL A 536 -16.14 0.66 14.27
C VAL A 536 -16.20 -0.64 13.48
N GLN A 537 -16.04 -0.51 12.16
CA GLN A 537 -16.17 -1.60 11.19
C GLN A 537 -15.03 -1.55 10.17
N GLY A 538 -14.95 -2.57 9.34
CA GLY A 538 -13.92 -2.70 8.32
C GLY A 538 -12.65 -3.39 8.80
N GLY A 539 -11.94 -4.04 7.87
CA GLY A 539 -10.78 -4.87 8.18
C GLY A 539 -9.61 -4.12 8.81
N THR A 540 -9.54 -2.79 8.62
CA THR A 540 -8.48 -1.95 9.19
C THR A 540 -8.56 -1.88 10.72
N PHE A 541 -9.75 -1.97 11.29
CA PHE A 541 -9.93 -1.96 12.75
C PHE A 541 -9.56 -3.27 13.45
N TYR A 542 -9.21 -4.33 12.73
CA TYR A 542 -8.55 -5.50 13.34
C TYR A 542 -7.14 -5.17 13.85
N ASN A 543 -6.56 -4.04 13.42
CA ASN A 543 -5.35 -3.50 14.00
C ASN A 543 -5.69 -2.76 15.31
N ASP A 544 -5.29 -3.34 16.44
CA ASP A 544 -5.56 -2.78 17.78
C ASP A 544 -4.93 -1.39 17.95
N GLY A 545 -3.80 -1.13 17.30
CA GLY A 545 -3.17 0.20 17.30
C GLY A 545 -4.05 1.26 16.62
N VAL A 546 -4.73 0.90 15.53
CA VAL A 546 -5.68 1.80 14.85
C VAL A 546 -6.90 2.06 15.72
N LEU A 547 -7.48 1.03 16.31
CA LEU A 547 -8.63 1.19 17.22
C LEU A 547 -8.25 2.04 18.44
N ARG A 548 -7.12 1.77 19.06
CA ARG A 548 -6.65 2.55 20.21
C ARG A 548 -6.35 4.00 19.84
N SER A 549 -5.78 4.25 18.66
CA SER A 549 -5.57 5.60 18.13
C SER A 549 -6.91 6.34 17.97
N PHE A 550 -7.94 5.64 17.49
CA PHE A 550 -9.28 6.20 17.38
C PHE A 550 -9.80 6.63 18.76
N GLU A 551 -9.78 5.73 19.75
CA GLU A 551 -10.25 6.02 21.10
C GLU A 551 -9.50 7.19 21.76
N ARG A 552 -8.18 7.26 21.58
CA ARG A 552 -7.36 8.37 22.13
C ARG A 552 -7.68 9.71 21.46
N ILE A 553 -7.88 9.73 20.14
CA ILE A 553 -8.19 10.97 19.41
C ILE A 553 -9.66 11.39 19.66
N ALA A 554 -10.59 10.42 19.65
CA ALA A 554 -12.01 10.67 19.87
C ALA A 554 -12.33 10.96 21.34
N GLY A 555 -11.48 10.55 22.27
CA GLY A 555 -11.70 10.73 23.71
C GLY A 555 -12.84 9.89 24.25
N CYS A 556 -13.22 8.81 23.56
CA CYS A 556 -14.29 7.89 23.93
C CYS A 556 -13.93 6.46 23.52
N GLU A 557 -14.56 5.49 24.16
CA GLU A 557 -14.47 4.09 23.79
C GLU A 557 -15.30 3.81 22.54
N ALA A 558 -14.86 2.86 21.72
CA ALA A 558 -15.58 2.40 20.54
C ALA A 558 -15.77 0.88 20.57
N ILE A 559 -16.88 0.43 20.05
CA ILE A 559 -17.23 -0.99 19.94
C ILE A 559 -16.66 -1.53 18.62
N ARG A 560 -15.80 -2.55 18.71
CA ARG A 560 -15.34 -3.33 17.57
C ARG A 560 -15.92 -4.74 17.65
N PRO A 561 -16.92 -5.08 16.83
CA PRO A 561 -17.38 -6.46 16.71
C PRO A 561 -16.25 -7.41 16.27
N ASP A 562 -16.27 -8.65 16.75
CA ASP A 562 -15.29 -9.66 16.31
C ASP A 562 -15.39 -9.98 14.80
N ILE A 563 -16.48 -9.60 14.16
CA ILE A 563 -16.77 -9.72 12.74
C ILE A 563 -16.66 -8.39 11.98
N ALA A 564 -15.90 -7.42 12.50
CA ALA A 564 -15.79 -6.07 11.93
C ALA A 564 -15.51 -6.04 10.42
N GLY A 565 -14.80 -7.05 9.88
CA GLY A 565 -14.46 -7.13 8.45
C GLY A 565 -15.59 -7.63 7.54
N ILE A 566 -16.69 -8.17 8.08
CA ILE A 566 -17.81 -8.74 7.30
C ILE A 566 -19.17 -8.13 7.68
N MET A 567 -19.17 -6.98 8.32
CA MET A 567 -20.40 -6.33 8.83
C MET A 567 -21.43 -6.08 7.74
N GLY A 568 -21.02 -5.65 6.53
CA GLY A 568 -21.94 -5.46 5.40
C GLY A 568 -22.69 -6.74 5.04
N ALA A 569 -21.97 -7.87 4.95
CA ALA A 569 -22.57 -9.17 4.65
C ALA A 569 -23.46 -9.68 5.81
N PHE A 570 -23.01 -9.50 7.05
CA PHE A 570 -23.79 -9.88 8.22
C PHE A 570 -25.09 -9.07 8.33
N GLY A 571 -25.03 -7.76 8.11
CA GLY A 571 -26.21 -6.90 8.09
C GLY A 571 -27.18 -7.26 6.95
N ALA A 572 -26.66 -7.56 5.75
CA ALA A 572 -27.49 -8.05 4.65
C ALA A 572 -28.19 -9.38 5.00
N ALA A 573 -27.53 -10.28 5.73
CA ALA A 573 -28.15 -11.53 6.19
C ALA A 573 -29.26 -11.28 7.24
N LEU A 574 -29.05 -10.30 8.14
CA LEU A 574 -30.09 -9.89 9.10
C LEU A 574 -31.30 -9.26 8.40
N ILE A 575 -31.07 -8.44 7.36
CA ILE A 575 -32.13 -7.88 6.52
C ILE A 575 -32.88 -9.00 5.78
N ALA A 576 -32.16 -9.97 5.20
CA ALA A 576 -32.79 -11.13 4.57
C ALA A 576 -33.73 -11.86 5.52
N LYS A 577 -33.30 -12.08 6.77
CA LYS A 577 -34.13 -12.69 7.82
C LYS A 577 -35.39 -11.85 8.10
N GLU A 578 -35.23 -10.56 8.33
CA GLU A 578 -36.36 -9.66 8.62
C GLU A 578 -37.40 -9.63 7.49
N ARG A 579 -36.90 -9.54 6.23
CA ARG A 579 -37.75 -9.55 5.03
C ARG A 579 -38.50 -10.87 4.87
N TYR A 580 -37.82 -12.00 5.10
CA TYR A 580 -38.48 -13.30 5.06
C TYR A 580 -39.67 -13.37 6.01
N HIS A 581 -39.50 -12.92 7.26
CA HIS A 581 -40.58 -12.91 8.23
C HIS A 581 -41.70 -11.91 7.90
N ALA A 582 -41.38 -10.80 7.25
CA ALA A 582 -42.37 -9.81 6.84
C ALA A 582 -43.19 -10.25 5.61
N GLU A 583 -42.55 -10.90 4.64
CA GLU A 583 -43.14 -11.23 3.35
C GLU A 583 -43.75 -12.64 3.30
N GLY A 584 -43.16 -13.60 4.00
CA GLY A 584 -43.63 -14.99 4.06
C GLY A 584 -43.58 -15.73 2.70
N ARG A 585 -42.73 -15.28 1.75
CA ARG A 585 -42.58 -15.89 0.43
C ARG A 585 -41.37 -16.79 0.37
N GLU A 586 -41.39 -17.75 -0.54
CA GLU A 586 -40.23 -18.58 -0.84
C GLU A 586 -39.13 -17.78 -1.53
N THR A 587 -37.87 -18.20 -1.34
CA THR A 587 -36.72 -17.57 -1.99
C THR A 587 -36.76 -17.72 -3.51
N THR A 588 -36.34 -16.67 -4.19
CA THR A 588 -36.15 -16.65 -5.65
C THR A 588 -34.73 -17.05 -6.07
N MET A 589 -33.82 -17.20 -5.11
CA MET A 589 -32.42 -17.53 -5.36
C MET A 589 -32.29 -18.80 -6.19
N LEU A 590 -31.35 -18.82 -7.14
CA LEU A 590 -31.07 -20.01 -7.94
C LEU A 590 -30.66 -21.18 -7.04
N SER A 591 -31.17 -22.38 -7.35
CA SER A 591 -30.70 -23.60 -6.70
C SER A 591 -29.22 -23.84 -6.99
N ILE A 592 -28.53 -24.60 -6.12
CA ILE A 592 -27.09 -24.88 -6.27
C ILE A 592 -26.77 -25.52 -7.64
N ASP A 593 -27.65 -26.39 -8.18
CA ASP A 593 -27.45 -26.98 -9.49
C ASP A 593 -27.44 -25.93 -10.59
N LYS A 594 -28.38 -24.98 -10.55
CA LYS A 594 -28.43 -23.86 -11.51
C LYS A 594 -27.25 -22.88 -11.34
N ILE A 595 -26.76 -22.70 -10.11
CA ILE A 595 -25.54 -21.90 -9.84
C ILE A 595 -24.31 -22.60 -10.43
N ASN A 596 -24.19 -23.90 -10.30
CA ASN A 596 -23.09 -24.68 -10.86
C ASN A 596 -23.10 -24.69 -12.41
N GLU A 597 -24.27 -24.63 -13.03
CA GLU A 597 -24.44 -24.52 -14.47
C GLU A 597 -24.38 -23.09 -15.01
N LEU A 598 -24.32 -22.08 -14.14
CA LEU A 598 -24.36 -20.68 -14.53
C LEU A 598 -23.14 -20.28 -15.35
N LYS A 599 -23.35 -20.05 -16.63
CA LYS A 599 -22.35 -19.47 -17.53
C LYS A 599 -22.72 -18.02 -17.81
N TYR A 600 -21.73 -17.18 -17.87
CA TYR A 600 -21.92 -15.79 -18.26
C TYR A 600 -20.78 -15.28 -19.13
N THR A 601 -21.10 -14.26 -19.92
CA THR A 601 -20.15 -13.54 -20.75
C THR A 601 -20.28 -12.06 -20.47
N THR A 602 -19.15 -11.37 -20.38
CA THR A 602 -19.11 -9.91 -20.19
C THR A 602 -18.66 -9.28 -21.48
N SER A 603 -19.38 -8.27 -21.94
CA SER A 603 -19.03 -7.46 -23.11
C SER A 603 -19.18 -5.98 -22.78
N MET A 604 -18.46 -5.14 -23.51
CA MET A 604 -18.53 -3.69 -23.36
C MET A 604 -19.17 -3.07 -24.59
N ALA A 605 -19.95 -2.00 -24.40
CA ALA A 605 -20.55 -1.21 -25.44
C ALA A 605 -20.58 0.27 -25.03
N ASN A 606 -20.72 1.17 -26.00
CA ASN A 606 -20.98 2.57 -25.71
C ASN A 606 -22.48 2.84 -25.85
N CYS A 607 -23.04 3.59 -24.90
CA CYS A 607 -24.41 4.07 -24.97
C CYS A 607 -24.47 5.28 -25.90
N HIS A 608 -25.26 5.20 -26.95
CA HIS A 608 -25.48 6.29 -27.91
C HIS A 608 -26.76 7.09 -27.63
N GLY A 609 -27.34 6.97 -26.45
CA GLY A 609 -28.60 7.61 -26.06
C GLY A 609 -28.50 9.12 -25.81
N CYS A 610 -27.30 9.64 -25.54
CA CYS A 610 -27.03 11.08 -25.34
C CYS A 610 -25.54 11.40 -25.54
N THR A 611 -25.17 12.68 -25.41
CA THR A 611 -23.78 13.15 -25.58
C THR A 611 -22.78 12.61 -24.58
N ASN A 612 -23.22 12.04 -23.43
CA ASN A 612 -22.32 11.44 -22.44
C ASN A 612 -21.64 10.15 -22.93
N ASN A 613 -22.21 9.48 -23.94
CA ASN A 613 -21.64 8.28 -24.55
C ASN A 613 -21.09 7.28 -23.54
N CYS A 614 -21.90 6.96 -22.49
CA CYS A 614 -21.48 6.13 -21.36
C CYS A 614 -20.94 4.78 -21.81
N ARG A 615 -19.83 4.36 -21.25
CA ARG A 615 -19.32 2.98 -21.40
C ARG A 615 -20.16 2.04 -20.56
N LEU A 616 -20.77 1.04 -21.20
CA LEU A 616 -21.66 0.05 -20.60
C LEU A 616 -20.93 -1.28 -20.47
N THR A 617 -21.15 -1.95 -19.34
CA THR A 617 -20.78 -3.34 -19.16
C THR A 617 -22.04 -4.21 -19.22
N ILE A 618 -22.07 -5.15 -20.16
CA ILE A 618 -23.22 -6.02 -20.41
C ILE A 618 -22.83 -7.45 -20.00
N ASN A 619 -23.47 -7.96 -18.96
CA ASN A 619 -23.34 -9.33 -18.52
C ASN A 619 -24.53 -10.14 -19.05
N LYS A 620 -24.25 -11.17 -19.84
CA LYS A 620 -25.28 -12.11 -20.35
C LYS A 620 -25.14 -13.44 -19.63
N PHE A 621 -26.24 -13.92 -19.04
CA PHE A 621 -26.29 -15.15 -18.27
C PHE A 621 -27.01 -16.27 -19.03
N THR A 622 -26.78 -17.51 -18.60
CA THR A 622 -27.54 -18.68 -19.06
C THR A 622 -29.05 -18.41 -19.00
N GLY A 623 -29.81 -18.86 -20.01
CA GLY A 623 -31.25 -18.62 -20.10
C GLY A 623 -31.66 -17.26 -20.69
N GLY A 624 -30.72 -16.53 -21.31
CA GLY A 624 -31.00 -15.28 -22.02
C GLY A 624 -31.16 -14.04 -21.12
N ARG A 625 -30.97 -14.18 -19.81
CA ARG A 625 -30.98 -13.04 -18.88
C ARG A 625 -29.76 -12.14 -19.14
N GLN A 626 -29.93 -10.85 -18.92
CA GLN A 626 -28.82 -9.89 -19.02
C GLN A 626 -28.88 -8.83 -17.94
N PHE A 627 -27.73 -8.32 -17.59
CA PHE A 627 -27.56 -7.17 -16.67
C PHE A 627 -26.64 -6.15 -17.33
N VAL A 628 -27.08 -4.89 -17.36
CA VAL A 628 -26.33 -3.77 -17.94
C VAL A 628 -26.00 -2.76 -16.86
N SER A 629 -24.71 -2.45 -16.71
CA SER A 629 -24.22 -1.42 -15.77
C SER A 629 -23.44 -0.34 -16.52
N GLY A 630 -23.11 0.76 -15.81
CA GLY A 630 -22.43 1.92 -16.39
C GLY A 630 -23.37 3.01 -16.96
N ASN A 631 -24.67 2.80 -16.95
CA ASN A 631 -25.67 3.81 -17.30
C ASN A 631 -25.69 4.96 -16.29
N ARG A 632 -25.53 6.19 -16.78
CA ARG A 632 -25.61 7.40 -15.93
C ARG A 632 -26.98 8.10 -16.01
N CYS A 633 -27.92 7.56 -16.75
CA CYS A 633 -29.28 8.12 -16.89
C CYS A 633 -30.27 7.00 -17.22
N GLU A 634 -31.56 7.32 -17.12
CA GLU A 634 -32.66 6.39 -17.40
C GLU A 634 -32.84 6.04 -18.88
N ARG A 635 -32.15 6.73 -19.80
CA ARG A 635 -32.22 6.48 -21.25
C ARG A 635 -31.29 5.38 -21.72
N GLY A 636 -30.49 4.79 -20.83
CA GLY A 636 -29.49 3.78 -21.18
C GLY A 636 -30.12 2.45 -21.62
N ILE A 637 -29.36 1.68 -22.42
CA ILE A 637 -29.74 0.34 -22.85
C ILE A 637 -29.92 -0.56 -21.62
N GLY A 638 -30.99 -1.33 -21.54
CA GLY A 638 -31.25 -2.28 -20.45
C GLY A 638 -32.17 -1.78 -19.33
N LYS A 639 -32.54 -0.51 -19.31
CA LYS A 639 -33.67 -0.04 -18.51
C LYS A 639 -34.95 -0.21 -19.33
N GLU A 640 -35.71 -1.27 -19.05
CA GLU A 640 -37.07 -1.38 -19.54
C GLU A 640 -37.85 -0.16 -19.08
N LYS A 641 -38.52 0.51 -20.00
CA LYS A 641 -39.50 1.52 -19.68
C LYS A 641 -40.61 0.81 -18.90
N ASN A 642 -40.62 0.91 -17.57
CA ASN A 642 -41.85 0.71 -16.82
C ASN A 642 -42.85 1.78 -17.27
N LYS A 643 -43.53 1.49 -18.38
CA LYS A 643 -44.77 2.13 -18.78
C LYS A 643 -45.88 1.38 -18.08
N ASP A 644 -46.06 1.59 -16.82
CA ASP A 644 -47.32 1.35 -16.14
C ASP A 644 -47.11 1.74 -14.67
N HIS A 645 -47.36 3.00 -14.41
CA HIS A 645 -47.96 3.53 -13.19
C HIS A 645 -47.91 5.08 -13.23
N ILE A 646 -48.93 5.65 -13.88
CA ILE A 646 -49.48 6.94 -13.54
C ILE A 646 -50.67 6.67 -12.64
#